data_f2c8a1d64053a260c8d015dfbd07316c
#
_entry.id   f2c8a1d64053a260c8d015dfbd07316c
#
_cell.length_a   1.000
_cell.length_b   1.000
_cell.length_c   1.000
_cell.angle_alpha   90.00
_cell.angle_beta   90.00
_cell.angle_gamma   90.00
#
_symmetry.space_group_name_H-M   'P 1'
#
loop_
_entity.id
_entity.type
_entity.pdbx_description
1 polymer ?
#
loop_
_entity_poly.entity_id
_entity_poly.type
_entity_poly.pdbx_seq_one_letter_code
_entity_poly.pdbx_strand_id
1 'polypeptide(L)'
;MGKRSVVILVLLFCCFTPLFAQQKINGIVTDDKKHLLVGAIVSCSSNGATTMTQQDGSFQITLQHLPDTLIVSLAGFKSQYYPVLQRAELHIAMHSYDGALNEVVITSKQAEGQLMKIDLDKTPANTAQDLLRKVPGLFIAQHAGGGKAEQIFLRGFDNDHGTDIAISADDIPVNMPSHAHGQGYSDLHFLIPETIESIDFGKGSYYADKGDFNTSGYVTFHTFDAVSNSMVKIEGGSFNTARIMGVVNLLHKDSAQRNAYIAGEYNYTDGPFHVKQDFGRLNLFGKYNQNVGRFGRFNVQASVFNSSWNASGQIPERAVSEGLIDRFGSIDTTEGGSTSRINVSASYTYRPNSREEWKSSFYYSHYVFNLYSNFTFYLVHPDLGDEIRQYDNRDVYGMNHSYTQHFFFNHYKLDWTSGIGGRFDDIHDLELSYVTARNTLNERLAWGKAQEGNLNAYTSAELTSGRWRIYGGVRADWFYFNYYDKLQPDYNSTSYNKARVSPKFSVFYNLSDNVSLYVKTGLGFHSNDVRDVVLQQGADILPHSAGADLGAAIKPAKGLIIRPILWYTYMSSEYVWNGDEYGVSDVGATRRFGADFSVRYQPFPFLYFDADLNWAVPRLIDAPKGDNYVELAPTLTSTGGIGVQTKNGFTFNLRYRYMHDRPATQDNSVVAKGYFVNDFLAAYRWRKWELSMQVQNLFNVQWNEAMFAETTRLKGEPAAGVEDLTFTPGTPFFLKGGLTYCF
;
A
#
# COMPACT_ATOMS: atom_id res chain seq x y z
N MET A 1 49.73 -65.57 -26.92
CA MET A 1 49.54 -64.17 -27.31
C MET A 1 48.04 -63.99 -27.55
N GLY A 2 47.28 -63.44 -26.64
CA GLY A 2 45.84 -63.31 -26.91
C GLY A 2 44.99 -62.60 -25.85
N LYS A 3 45.47 -62.37 -24.62
CA LYS A 3 44.66 -61.71 -23.59
C LYS A 3 45.10 -60.29 -23.14
N ARG A 4 46.29 -59.86 -23.55
CA ARG A 4 46.82 -58.51 -23.20
C ARG A 4 46.46 -57.45 -24.25
N SER A 5 46.21 -57.83 -25.49
CA SER A 5 45.88 -56.87 -26.56
C SER A 5 44.39 -56.41 -26.55
N VAL A 6 43.47 -57.21 -25.99
CA VAL A 6 42.04 -56.84 -25.89
C VAL A 6 41.79 -55.83 -24.77
N VAL A 7 42.55 -55.92 -23.68
CA VAL A 7 42.40 -54.99 -22.54
C VAL A 7 42.92 -53.57 -22.88
N ILE A 8 43.94 -53.48 -23.74
CA ILE A 8 44.46 -52.17 -24.19
C ILE A 8 43.50 -51.50 -25.20
N LEU A 9 42.79 -52.29 -26.03
CA LEU A 9 41.82 -51.77 -26.99
C LEU A 9 40.52 -51.28 -26.29
N VAL A 10 40.11 -51.92 -25.20
CA VAL A 10 38.94 -51.48 -24.38
C VAL A 10 39.30 -50.25 -23.55
N LEU A 11 40.52 -50.13 -23.03
CA LEU A 11 40.99 -48.94 -22.34
C LEU A 11 41.19 -47.74 -23.27
N LEU A 12 41.51 -47.92 -24.53
CA LEU A 12 41.59 -46.85 -25.54
C LEU A 12 40.21 -46.40 -26.03
N PHE A 13 39.17 -47.24 -25.98
CA PHE A 13 37.83 -46.85 -26.35
C PHE A 13 37.07 -46.12 -25.22
N CYS A 14 37.46 -46.26 -23.95
CA CYS A 14 36.90 -45.53 -22.83
C CYS A 14 37.46 -44.09 -22.65
N CYS A 15 38.49 -43.70 -23.44
CA CYS A 15 39.08 -42.35 -23.34
C CYS A 15 38.56 -41.37 -24.40
N PHE A 16 37.60 -41.73 -25.25
CA PHE A 16 36.95 -40.81 -26.16
C PHE A 16 35.53 -40.45 -25.68
N THR A 17 35.39 -39.97 -24.44
CA THR A 17 34.29 -39.07 -24.12
C THR A 17 34.68 -37.70 -24.65
N PRO A 18 33.91 -37.09 -25.57
CA PRO A 18 34.18 -35.72 -25.96
C PRO A 18 34.06 -34.86 -24.71
N LEU A 19 35.17 -34.34 -24.20
CA LEU A 19 35.17 -33.26 -23.23
C LEU A 19 34.59 -32.05 -23.94
N PHE A 20 33.28 -31.88 -23.89
CA PHE A 20 32.65 -30.61 -24.22
C PHE A 20 33.18 -29.60 -23.22
N ALA A 21 34.10 -28.72 -23.64
CA ALA A 21 34.66 -27.66 -22.83
C ALA A 21 33.49 -26.70 -22.52
N GLN A 22 33.01 -26.73 -21.27
CA GLN A 22 32.05 -25.78 -20.77
C GLN A 22 32.60 -24.37 -20.95
N GLN A 23 31.86 -23.51 -21.65
CA GLN A 23 32.28 -22.15 -21.93
C GLN A 23 31.62 -21.17 -20.96
N LYS A 24 32.43 -20.47 -20.18
CA LYS A 24 31.98 -19.40 -19.33
C LYS A 24 31.85 -18.11 -20.13
N ILE A 25 30.67 -17.53 -20.13
CA ILE A 25 30.35 -16.24 -20.74
C ILE A 25 30.11 -15.25 -19.62
N ASN A 26 30.77 -14.09 -19.70
CA ASN A 26 30.55 -12.97 -18.82
C ASN A 26 29.81 -11.87 -19.57
N GLY A 27 29.06 -11.04 -18.86
CA GLY A 27 28.41 -9.88 -19.46
C GLY A 27 27.87 -8.91 -18.42
N ILE A 28 27.40 -7.77 -18.90
CA ILE A 28 26.76 -6.72 -18.11
C ILE A 28 25.41 -6.42 -18.74
N VAL A 29 24.39 -6.26 -17.91
CA VAL A 29 23.04 -5.87 -18.33
C VAL A 29 22.76 -4.46 -17.87
N THR A 30 22.30 -3.61 -18.79
CA THR A 30 21.94 -2.20 -18.53
C THR A 30 20.57 -1.88 -19.09
N ASP A 31 20.01 -0.73 -18.72
CA ASP A 31 18.86 -0.12 -19.42
C ASP A 31 19.32 0.75 -20.61
N ASP A 32 18.35 1.37 -21.31
CA ASP A 32 18.59 2.30 -22.42
C ASP A 32 19.39 3.55 -22.02
N LYS A 33 19.38 3.89 -20.74
CA LYS A 33 20.09 5.04 -20.17
C LYS A 33 21.45 4.65 -19.59
N LYS A 34 21.86 3.36 -19.77
CA LYS A 34 23.09 2.75 -19.25
C LYS A 34 23.12 2.59 -17.73
N HIS A 35 21.97 2.61 -17.04
CA HIS A 35 21.92 2.21 -15.64
C HIS A 35 22.08 0.69 -15.54
N LEU A 36 22.82 0.24 -14.54
CA LEU A 36 23.07 -1.18 -14.29
C LEU A 36 21.80 -1.86 -13.80
N LEU A 37 21.42 -2.98 -14.42
CA LEU A 37 20.23 -3.72 -14.06
C LEU A 37 20.59 -4.91 -13.17
N VAL A 38 20.16 -4.82 -11.93
CA VAL A 38 20.40 -5.81 -10.87
C VAL A 38 19.25 -6.81 -10.83
N GLY A 39 19.56 -8.10 -10.64
CA GLY A 39 18.56 -9.15 -10.53
C GLY A 39 17.92 -9.57 -11.87
N ALA A 40 18.46 -9.11 -13.02
CA ALA A 40 18.03 -9.60 -14.31
C ALA A 40 18.36 -11.09 -14.45
N ILE A 41 17.37 -11.90 -14.81
CA ILE A 41 17.53 -13.35 -15.03
C ILE A 41 18.12 -13.55 -16.42
N VAL A 42 19.25 -14.20 -16.48
CA VAL A 42 19.92 -14.61 -17.73
C VAL A 42 19.84 -16.12 -17.84
N SER A 43 19.09 -16.64 -18.82
CA SER A 43 18.91 -18.06 -19.04
C SER A 43 19.39 -18.48 -20.43
N CYS A 44 19.97 -19.66 -20.54
CA CYS A 44 20.39 -20.26 -21.79
C CYS A 44 19.21 -21.05 -22.39
N SER A 45 18.94 -20.85 -23.69
CA SER A 45 17.79 -21.49 -24.35
C SER A 45 18.00 -22.99 -24.59
N SER A 46 19.23 -23.47 -24.74
CA SER A 46 19.53 -24.86 -25.12
C SER A 46 19.57 -25.81 -23.91
N ASN A 47 20.12 -25.39 -22.76
CA ASN A 47 20.37 -26.25 -21.61
C ASN A 47 19.66 -25.80 -20.34
N GLY A 48 18.90 -24.69 -20.38
CA GLY A 48 18.21 -24.13 -19.22
C GLY A 48 19.12 -23.60 -18.12
N ALA A 49 20.45 -23.49 -18.36
CA ALA A 49 21.35 -22.85 -17.41
C ALA A 49 20.88 -21.42 -17.13
N THR A 50 20.81 -21.04 -15.86
CA THR A 50 20.26 -19.75 -15.46
C THR A 50 21.18 -19.10 -14.43
N THR A 51 21.34 -17.79 -14.52
CA THR A 51 22.02 -16.93 -13.57
C THR A 51 21.25 -15.61 -13.41
N MET A 52 21.67 -14.77 -12.47
CA MET A 52 21.10 -13.43 -12.31
C MET A 52 22.22 -12.39 -12.30
N THR A 53 21.89 -11.16 -12.71
CA THR A 53 22.85 -10.06 -12.64
C THR A 53 23.10 -9.62 -11.20
N GLN A 54 24.34 -9.27 -10.91
CA GLN A 54 24.83 -8.78 -9.61
C GLN A 54 24.54 -7.27 -9.44
N GLN A 55 24.98 -6.68 -8.33
CA GLN A 55 24.79 -5.24 -8.05
C GLN A 55 25.45 -4.32 -9.08
N ASP A 56 26.53 -4.78 -9.69
CA ASP A 56 27.25 -4.10 -10.77
C ASP A 56 26.67 -4.44 -12.17
N GLY A 57 25.46 -5.02 -12.24
CA GLY A 57 24.83 -5.45 -13.48
C GLY A 57 25.53 -6.62 -14.17
N SER A 58 26.64 -7.14 -13.62
CA SER A 58 27.40 -8.22 -14.23
C SER A 58 26.74 -9.58 -14.01
N PHE A 59 26.96 -10.50 -14.96
CA PHE A 59 26.57 -11.91 -14.83
C PHE A 59 27.68 -12.82 -15.37
N GLN A 60 27.66 -14.06 -14.91
CA GLN A 60 28.44 -15.16 -15.48
C GLN A 60 27.52 -16.37 -15.69
N ILE A 61 27.53 -16.92 -16.90
CA ILE A 61 26.75 -18.11 -17.27
C ILE A 61 27.66 -19.14 -17.96
N THR A 62 27.36 -20.42 -17.74
CA THR A 62 28.12 -21.51 -18.38
C THR A 62 27.28 -22.13 -19.47
N LEU A 63 27.75 -22.08 -20.72
CA LEU A 63 27.15 -22.69 -21.89
C LEU A 63 27.82 -24.02 -22.20
N GLN A 64 27.02 -24.98 -22.66
CA GLN A 64 27.54 -26.31 -23.09
C GLN A 64 28.15 -26.27 -24.47
N HIS A 65 27.63 -25.44 -25.36
CA HIS A 65 28.10 -25.25 -26.73
C HIS A 65 27.85 -23.83 -27.22
N LEU A 66 28.48 -23.46 -28.30
CA LEU A 66 28.24 -22.25 -29.10
C LEU A 66 27.99 -22.69 -30.58
N PRO A 67 27.10 -22.02 -31.32
CA PRO A 67 26.27 -20.88 -30.90
C PRO A 67 25.11 -21.27 -30.00
N ASP A 68 24.66 -20.32 -29.15
CA ASP A 68 23.51 -20.46 -28.29
C ASP A 68 22.76 -19.10 -28.13
N THR A 69 21.62 -19.08 -27.50
CA THR A 69 20.85 -17.86 -27.26
C THR A 69 20.63 -17.66 -25.75
N LEU A 70 21.01 -16.49 -25.26
CA LEU A 70 20.64 -16.06 -23.91
C LEU A 70 19.31 -15.32 -23.94
N ILE A 71 18.44 -15.66 -23.00
CA ILE A 71 17.21 -14.96 -22.73
C ILE A 71 17.43 -14.15 -21.45
N VAL A 72 17.35 -12.83 -21.57
CA VAL A 72 17.52 -11.92 -20.42
C VAL A 72 16.15 -11.31 -20.09
N SER A 73 15.72 -11.47 -18.85
CA SER A 73 14.43 -10.98 -18.37
C SER A 73 14.57 -10.27 -17.01
N LEU A 74 13.88 -9.16 -16.85
CA LEU A 74 13.78 -8.41 -15.62
C LEU A 74 12.39 -7.76 -15.53
N ALA A 75 11.83 -7.69 -14.33
CA ALA A 75 10.57 -6.98 -14.12
C ALA A 75 10.69 -5.51 -14.57
N GLY A 76 9.72 -5.03 -15.32
CA GLY A 76 9.73 -3.68 -15.89
C GLY A 76 10.52 -3.52 -17.20
N PHE A 77 11.10 -4.59 -17.74
CA PHE A 77 11.87 -4.56 -18.99
C PHE A 77 11.40 -5.61 -19.99
N LYS A 78 11.58 -5.32 -21.28
CA LYS A 78 11.32 -6.29 -22.37
C LYS A 78 12.34 -7.39 -22.30
N SER A 79 11.90 -8.65 -22.33
CA SER A 79 12.82 -9.77 -22.44
C SER A 79 13.64 -9.68 -23.73
N GLN A 80 14.96 -9.83 -23.60
CA GLN A 80 15.91 -9.78 -24.71
C GLN A 80 16.39 -11.17 -25.06
N TYR A 81 16.42 -11.49 -26.36
CA TYR A 81 16.98 -12.71 -26.90
C TYR A 81 18.32 -12.37 -27.56
N TYR A 82 19.40 -12.77 -26.93
CA TYR A 82 20.75 -12.39 -27.36
C TYR A 82 21.51 -13.61 -27.90
N PRO A 83 21.82 -13.66 -29.21
CA PRO A 83 22.58 -14.77 -29.78
C PRO A 83 24.05 -14.66 -29.38
N VAL A 84 24.60 -15.73 -28.81
CA VAL A 84 26.01 -15.87 -28.43
C VAL A 84 26.70 -16.74 -29.46
N LEU A 85 27.43 -16.12 -30.36
CA LEU A 85 28.12 -16.81 -31.48
C LEU A 85 29.51 -17.28 -31.11
N GLN A 86 30.18 -16.55 -30.25
CA GLN A 86 31.56 -16.77 -29.80
C GLN A 86 31.78 -16.30 -28.35
N ARG A 87 32.88 -16.73 -27.77
CA ARG A 87 33.25 -16.29 -26.41
C ARG A 87 33.65 -14.81 -26.42
N ALA A 88 32.83 -13.95 -25.86
CA ALA A 88 33.08 -12.53 -25.70
C ALA A 88 32.39 -12.03 -24.41
N GLU A 89 32.83 -10.89 -23.88
CA GLU A 89 32.09 -10.18 -22.87
C GLU A 89 30.86 -9.52 -23.51
N LEU A 90 29.68 -9.75 -22.94
CA LEU A 90 28.43 -9.30 -23.50
C LEU A 90 27.96 -8.03 -22.84
N HIS A 91 27.53 -7.06 -23.63
CA HIS A 91 26.83 -5.87 -23.16
C HIS A 91 25.39 -5.93 -23.66
N ILE A 92 24.45 -6.21 -22.77
CA ILE A 92 23.05 -6.40 -23.10
C ILE A 92 22.25 -5.21 -22.57
N ALA A 93 21.71 -4.39 -23.48
CA ALA A 93 20.80 -3.31 -23.12
C ALA A 93 19.37 -3.83 -23.14
N MET A 94 18.67 -3.74 -22.01
CA MET A 94 17.27 -4.04 -21.91
C MET A 94 16.44 -2.78 -22.10
N HIS A 95 15.41 -2.86 -22.91
CA HIS A 95 14.47 -1.77 -23.08
C HIS A 95 13.40 -1.85 -22.01
N SER A 96 13.15 -0.72 -21.32
CA SER A 96 12.03 -0.62 -20.40
C SER A 96 10.70 -0.89 -21.14
N TYR A 97 9.71 -1.40 -20.42
CA TYR A 97 8.37 -1.48 -20.98
C TYR A 97 7.89 -0.06 -21.35
N ASP A 98 7.44 0.11 -22.58
CA ASP A 98 6.84 1.37 -23.07
C ASP A 98 5.42 1.60 -22.49
N GLY A 99 5.09 0.97 -21.35
CA GLY A 99 3.76 0.98 -20.77
C GLY A 99 2.73 0.25 -21.66
N ALA A 100 3.16 -0.73 -22.45
CA ALA A 100 2.29 -1.48 -23.35
C ALA A 100 1.77 -2.76 -22.65
N LEU A 101 0.45 -2.84 -22.52
CA LEU A 101 -0.25 -3.99 -21.91
C LEU A 101 0.02 -5.32 -22.65
N ASN A 102 0.35 -5.24 -23.93
CA ASN A 102 0.71 -6.40 -24.75
C ASN A 102 1.91 -7.19 -24.22
N GLU A 103 2.80 -6.53 -23.53
CA GLU A 103 4.09 -7.07 -23.09
C GLU A 103 4.01 -7.74 -21.69
N VAL A 104 2.88 -7.55 -20.97
CA VAL A 104 2.68 -8.18 -19.66
C VAL A 104 2.57 -9.69 -19.82
N VAL A 105 3.45 -10.43 -19.15
CA VAL A 105 3.43 -11.88 -19.07
C VAL A 105 2.64 -12.29 -17.84
N ILE A 106 1.35 -12.58 -18.02
CA ILE A 106 0.41 -12.85 -16.91
C ILE A 106 0.75 -14.10 -16.09
N THR A 107 1.59 -14.98 -16.61
CA THR A 107 2.08 -16.17 -15.91
C THR A 107 3.28 -15.91 -15.03
N SER A 108 3.87 -14.70 -15.10
CA SER A 108 5.02 -14.32 -14.30
C SER A 108 4.62 -13.89 -12.88
N LYS A 109 5.54 -14.06 -11.92
CA LYS A 109 5.40 -13.57 -10.55
C LYS A 109 5.25 -12.04 -10.50
N GLN A 110 5.83 -11.34 -11.45
CA GLN A 110 5.87 -9.88 -11.53
C GLN A 110 4.67 -9.26 -12.28
N ALA A 111 3.71 -10.06 -12.75
CA ALA A 111 2.59 -9.57 -13.57
C ALA A 111 1.78 -8.45 -12.86
N GLU A 112 1.54 -8.58 -11.56
CA GLU A 112 0.80 -7.57 -10.78
C GLU A 112 1.56 -6.24 -10.69
N GLY A 113 2.85 -6.27 -10.38
CA GLY A 113 3.69 -5.07 -10.35
C GLY A 113 3.82 -4.39 -11.72
N GLN A 114 3.88 -5.17 -12.81
CA GLN A 114 3.90 -4.63 -14.17
C GLN A 114 2.59 -3.90 -14.50
N LEU A 115 1.43 -4.48 -14.15
CA LEU A 115 0.13 -3.84 -14.35
C LEU A 115 0.02 -2.55 -13.54
N MET A 116 0.42 -2.56 -12.27
CA MET A 116 0.41 -1.39 -11.41
C MET A 116 1.29 -0.27 -11.96
N LYS A 117 2.48 -0.59 -12.48
CA LYS A 117 3.35 0.41 -13.11
C LYS A 117 2.70 1.04 -14.34
N ILE A 118 2.02 0.22 -15.17
CA ILE A 118 1.25 0.73 -16.31
C ILE A 118 0.12 1.65 -15.84
N ASP A 119 -0.62 1.26 -14.80
CA ASP A 119 -1.70 2.07 -14.25
C ASP A 119 -1.18 3.43 -13.72
N LEU A 120 -0.04 3.45 -13.03
CA LEU A 120 0.61 4.70 -12.59
C LEU A 120 1.06 5.58 -13.76
N ASP A 121 1.66 4.99 -14.80
CA ASP A 121 2.13 5.73 -15.98
C ASP A 121 0.97 6.32 -16.80
N LYS A 122 -0.14 5.60 -16.92
CA LYS A 122 -1.29 6.00 -17.74
C LYS A 122 -2.28 6.90 -17.02
N THR A 123 -2.37 6.78 -15.71
CA THR A 123 -3.31 7.52 -14.87
C THR A 123 -2.58 8.10 -13.64
N PRO A 124 -1.82 9.22 -13.80
CA PRO A 124 -1.05 9.82 -12.73
C PRO A 124 -1.88 10.14 -11.49
N ALA A 125 -1.29 9.96 -10.31
CA ALA A 125 -1.86 10.39 -9.03
C ALA A 125 -1.41 11.81 -8.70
N ASN A 126 -2.28 12.61 -8.08
CA ASN A 126 -1.99 14.00 -7.73
C ASN A 126 -1.93 14.25 -6.23
N THR A 127 -2.36 13.28 -5.44
CA THR A 127 -2.28 13.30 -3.96
C THR A 127 -1.77 11.95 -3.48
N ALA A 128 -1.28 11.88 -2.24
CA ALA A 128 -0.88 10.62 -1.63
C ALA A 128 -2.07 9.65 -1.52
N GLN A 129 -3.26 10.18 -1.25
CA GLN A 129 -4.50 9.42 -1.16
C GLN A 129 -4.91 8.84 -2.52
N ASP A 130 -4.69 9.59 -3.62
CA ASP A 130 -4.92 9.07 -4.98
C ASP A 130 -4.05 7.85 -5.30
N LEU A 131 -2.89 7.69 -4.65
CA LEU A 131 -2.05 6.50 -4.80
C LEU A 131 -2.74 5.24 -4.24
N LEU A 132 -3.46 5.33 -3.11
CA LEU A 132 -4.26 4.21 -2.59
C LEU A 132 -5.36 3.81 -3.56
N ARG A 133 -6.02 4.78 -4.19
CA ARG A 133 -7.07 4.54 -5.21
C ARG A 133 -6.57 3.80 -6.46
N LYS A 134 -5.23 3.64 -6.64
CA LYS A 134 -4.67 2.81 -7.71
C LYS A 134 -4.77 1.32 -7.42
N VAL A 135 -4.88 0.94 -6.15
CA VAL A 135 -5.06 -0.47 -5.77
C VAL A 135 -6.45 -0.94 -6.19
N PRO A 136 -6.57 -1.97 -7.04
CA PRO A 136 -7.86 -2.44 -7.54
C PRO A 136 -8.84 -2.78 -6.44
N GLY A 137 -9.99 -2.07 -6.39
CA GLY A 137 -11.04 -2.29 -5.41
C GLY A 137 -10.83 -1.66 -4.04
N LEU A 138 -9.77 -0.89 -3.87
CA LEU A 138 -9.59 -0.08 -2.68
C LEU A 138 -10.29 1.27 -2.87
N PHE A 139 -11.12 1.65 -1.92
CA PHE A 139 -11.78 2.94 -1.83
C PHE A 139 -11.31 3.69 -0.59
N ILE A 140 -11.37 4.98 -0.63
CA ILE A 140 -11.12 5.85 0.51
C ILE A 140 -12.25 6.88 0.62
N ALA A 141 -12.61 7.23 1.85
CA ALA A 141 -13.47 8.36 2.17
C ALA A 141 -12.73 9.32 3.11
N GLN A 142 -12.86 10.61 2.85
CA GLN A 142 -12.20 11.63 3.63
C GLN A 142 -13.11 12.12 4.75
N HIS A 143 -12.53 12.34 5.94
CA HIS A 143 -13.20 13.04 7.02
C HIS A 143 -13.15 14.56 6.78
N ALA A 144 -14.13 15.29 7.30
CA ALA A 144 -14.11 16.74 7.25
C ALA A 144 -12.90 17.27 8.02
N GLY A 145 -12.02 17.99 7.30
CA GLY A 145 -10.83 18.55 7.90
C GLY A 145 -9.51 18.21 7.22
N GLY A 146 -9.55 17.38 6.16
CA GLY A 146 -8.45 17.21 5.19
C GLY A 146 -7.08 16.78 5.72
N GLY A 147 -6.84 16.77 7.03
CA GLY A 147 -5.56 16.44 7.65
C GLY A 147 -5.57 15.16 8.50
N LYS A 148 -6.72 14.47 8.58
CA LYS A 148 -6.85 13.14 9.20
C LYS A 148 -6.50 12.04 8.19
N ALA A 149 -6.17 10.83 8.67
CA ALA A 149 -6.14 9.65 7.83
C ALA A 149 -7.54 9.38 7.25
N GLU A 150 -7.58 8.80 6.06
CA GLU A 150 -8.82 8.43 5.40
C GLU A 150 -9.41 7.14 5.97
N GLN A 151 -10.73 7.00 5.89
CA GLN A 151 -11.44 5.75 6.00
C GLN A 151 -11.12 4.90 4.75
N ILE A 152 -10.71 3.65 4.93
CA ILE A 152 -10.23 2.79 3.85
C ILE A 152 -11.14 1.57 3.71
N PHE A 153 -11.64 1.33 2.50
CA PHE A 153 -12.52 0.21 2.21
C PHE A 153 -11.85 -0.80 1.29
N LEU A 154 -11.83 -2.06 1.68
CA LEU A 154 -11.32 -3.15 0.86
C LEU A 154 -12.06 -4.46 1.14
N ARG A 155 -12.63 -5.12 0.11
CA ARG A 155 -13.28 -6.44 0.24
C ARG A 155 -14.35 -6.50 1.34
N GLY A 156 -15.20 -5.48 1.44
CA GLY A 156 -16.24 -5.42 2.46
C GLY A 156 -15.74 -5.23 3.88
N PHE A 157 -14.49 -4.84 4.06
CA PHE A 157 -14.00 -4.23 5.28
C PHE A 157 -14.20 -2.72 5.20
N ASP A 158 -14.67 -2.16 6.28
CA ASP A 158 -14.54 -0.76 6.61
C ASP A 158 -13.35 -0.65 7.58
N ASN A 159 -12.22 -0.27 7.05
CA ASN A 159 -11.03 -0.06 7.85
C ASN A 159 -11.00 1.42 8.24
N ASP A 160 -11.72 1.78 9.28
CA ASP A 160 -11.65 3.14 9.77
C ASP A 160 -10.18 3.43 10.14
N HIS A 161 -9.57 4.29 9.35
CA HIS A 161 -8.16 4.68 9.45
C HIS A 161 -7.09 3.59 9.20
N GLY A 162 -7.42 2.31 8.92
CA GLY A 162 -6.44 1.31 8.48
C GLY A 162 -6.33 0.03 9.29
N THR A 163 -7.30 -0.32 10.11
CA THR A 163 -7.28 -1.45 11.07
C THR A 163 -6.95 -2.82 10.46
N ASP A 164 -7.37 -3.10 9.22
CA ASP A 164 -7.22 -4.43 8.60
C ASP A 164 -6.43 -4.41 7.28
N ILE A 165 -5.73 -3.31 7.00
CA ILE A 165 -4.86 -3.17 5.85
C ILE A 165 -3.46 -2.72 6.28
N ALA A 166 -2.44 -3.53 5.98
CA ALA A 166 -1.06 -3.19 6.29
C ALA A 166 -0.50 -2.20 5.26
N ILE A 167 -0.15 -0.99 5.69
CA ILE A 167 0.41 0.04 4.81
C ILE A 167 1.85 0.35 5.20
N SER A 168 2.73 0.46 4.20
CA SER A 168 4.13 0.83 4.41
C SER A 168 4.65 1.71 3.27
N ALA A 169 5.66 2.51 3.58
CA ALA A 169 6.42 3.30 2.60
C ALA A 169 7.90 2.89 2.68
N ASP A 170 8.46 2.37 1.60
CA ASP A 170 9.72 1.65 1.59
C ASP A 170 9.70 0.54 2.69
N ASP A 171 10.55 0.61 3.69
CA ASP A 171 10.58 -0.36 4.78
C ASP A 171 9.96 0.18 6.09
N ILE A 172 9.29 1.36 6.05
CA ILE A 172 8.69 2.02 7.22
C ILE A 172 7.19 1.73 7.28
N PRO A 173 6.66 1.12 8.35
CA PRO A 173 5.21 0.94 8.51
C PRO A 173 4.51 2.28 8.73
N VAL A 174 3.32 2.42 8.16
CA VAL A 174 2.46 3.60 8.32
C VAL A 174 1.49 3.42 9.47
N ASN A 175 0.88 2.23 9.58
CA ASN A 175 -0.10 1.92 10.62
C ASN A 175 0.48 2.06 12.04
N MET A 176 -0.32 2.62 12.94
CA MET A 176 -0.04 2.70 14.38
C MET A 176 -0.99 1.77 15.13
N PRO A 177 -0.50 0.69 15.80
CA PRO A 177 -1.36 -0.28 16.46
C PRO A 177 -2.34 0.37 17.43
N SER A 178 -1.84 1.04 18.45
CA SER A 178 -2.65 1.91 19.31
C SER A 178 -2.50 3.36 18.88
N HIS A 179 -3.58 4.10 18.86
CA HIS A 179 -3.53 5.52 18.51
C HIS A 179 -4.65 6.29 19.20
N ALA A 180 -4.43 7.56 19.51
CA ALA A 180 -5.40 8.38 20.24
C ALA A 180 -6.75 8.48 19.52
N HIS A 181 -6.76 8.49 18.19
CA HIS A 181 -7.98 8.59 17.40
C HIS A 181 -8.60 7.22 17.10
N GLY A 182 -7.83 6.25 16.66
CA GLY A 182 -8.35 4.92 16.33
C GLY A 182 -7.25 3.91 16.07
N GLN A 183 -7.52 2.65 16.35
CA GLN A 183 -6.61 1.53 16.15
C GLN A 183 -6.17 1.44 14.68
N GLY A 184 -4.90 1.16 14.45
CA GLY A 184 -4.36 0.94 13.10
C GLY A 184 -4.15 2.21 12.27
N TYR A 185 -4.28 3.40 12.87
CA TYR A 185 -4.24 4.70 12.21
C TYR A 185 -3.11 4.82 11.18
N SER A 186 -3.44 5.14 9.92
CA SER A 186 -2.50 5.13 8.79
C SER A 186 -2.60 6.40 7.95
N ASP A 187 -1.93 7.47 8.40
CA ASP A 187 -1.82 8.75 7.69
C ASP A 187 -0.74 8.71 6.61
N LEU A 188 -1.11 9.02 5.36
CA LEU A 188 -0.23 9.06 4.19
C LEU A 188 0.16 10.49 3.78
N HIS A 189 -0.25 11.52 4.48
CA HIS A 189 0.02 12.91 4.12
C HIS A 189 1.51 13.27 4.04
N PHE A 190 2.39 12.46 4.64
CA PHE A 190 3.85 12.64 4.58
C PHE A 190 4.47 12.21 3.24
N LEU A 191 3.73 11.54 2.35
CA LEU A 191 4.22 11.11 1.05
C LEU A 191 4.06 12.22 0.00
N ILE A 192 5.11 12.43 -0.79
CA ILE A 192 5.07 13.27 -2.00
C ILE A 192 4.81 12.34 -3.19
N PRO A 193 3.65 12.42 -3.88
CA PRO A 193 3.27 11.45 -4.93
C PRO A 193 4.31 11.31 -6.04
N GLU A 194 4.94 12.39 -6.43
CA GLU A 194 5.94 12.43 -7.50
C GLU A 194 7.27 11.74 -7.13
N THR A 195 7.43 11.31 -5.87
CA THR A 195 8.58 10.50 -5.43
C THR A 195 8.31 9.00 -5.50
N ILE A 196 7.07 8.57 -5.74
CA ILE A 196 6.69 7.14 -5.75
C ILE A 196 6.99 6.53 -7.12
N GLU A 197 7.80 5.48 -7.14
CA GLU A 197 8.17 4.70 -8.32
C GLU A 197 7.18 3.57 -8.60
N SER A 198 6.75 2.89 -7.54
CA SER A 198 5.88 1.72 -7.68
C SER A 198 5.06 1.49 -6.41
N ILE A 199 3.96 0.75 -6.58
CA ILE A 199 3.10 0.28 -5.50
C ILE A 199 3.07 -1.24 -5.58
N ASP A 200 3.47 -1.91 -4.49
CA ASP A 200 3.27 -3.34 -4.29
C ASP A 200 2.04 -3.53 -3.40
N PHE A 201 1.13 -4.39 -3.82
CA PHE A 201 -0.08 -4.66 -3.07
C PHE A 201 -0.49 -6.13 -3.16
N GLY A 202 -1.24 -6.55 -2.18
CA GLY A 202 -1.90 -7.85 -2.19
C GLY A 202 -3.20 -7.79 -1.42
N LYS A 203 -4.18 -8.59 -1.84
CA LYS A 203 -5.44 -8.75 -1.14
C LYS A 203 -5.42 -10.06 -0.37
N GLY A 204 -5.85 -10.01 0.91
CA GLY A 204 -5.82 -11.16 1.83
C GLY A 204 -4.43 -11.49 2.38
N SER A 205 -4.40 -12.43 3.33
CA SER A 205 -3.24 -12.74 4.17
C SER A 205 -2.39 -13.88 3.62
N TYR A 206 -1.87 -13.79 2.38
CA TYR A 206 -1.29 -14.94 1.67
C TYR A 206 0.24 -14.97 1.61
N TYR A 207 0.95 -13.98 2.18
CA TYR A 207 2.40 -13.87 2.14
C TYR A 207 3.01 -13.88 3.54
N ALA A 208 4.08 -14.66 3.75
CA ALA A 208 4.68 -14.85 5.08
C ALA A 208 5.48 -13.64 5.57
N ASP A 209 5.97 -12.79 4.69
CA ASP A 209 6.65 -11.54 5.02
C ASP A 209 5.70 -10.44 5.53
N LYS A 210 4.38 -10.61 5.34
CA LYS A 210 3.34 -9.68 5.80
C LYS A 210 2.72 -10.20 7.09
N GLY A 211 2.63 -9.34 8.11
CA GLY A 211 2.19 -9.69 9.47
C GLY A 211 0.95 -8.92 9.89
N ASP A 212 1.12 -8.08 10.91
CA ASP A 212 0.07 -7.30 11.53
C ASP A 212 -0.72 -6.45 10.53
N PHE A 213 -2.03 -6.28 10.77
CA PHE A 213 -2.99 -5.55 9.91
C PHE A 213 -3.18 -6.13 8.49
N ASN A 214 -2.51 -7.21 8.13
CA ASN A 214 -2.65 -7.81 6.81
C ASN A 214 -3.83 -8.81 6.76
N THR A 215 -5.04 -8.37 7.07
CA THR A 215 -6.27 -9.17 7.04
C THR A 215 -6.98 -9.02 5.70
N SER A 216 -7.38 -7.80 5.33
CA SER A 216 -7.96 -7.49 4.02
C SER A 216 -6.91 -7.43 2.92
N GLY A 217 -5.67 -7.02 3.27
CA GLY A 217 -4.56 -6.93 2.34
C GLY A 217 -3.42 -6.03 2.82
N TYR A 218 -2.51 -5.73 1.90
CA TYR A 218 -1.40 -4.80 2.15
C TYR A 218 -1.15 -3.88 0.96
N VAL A 219 -0.54 -2.72 1.25
CA VAL A 219 -0.03 -1.76 0.26
C VAL A 219 1.35 -1.27 0.69
N THR A 220 2.34 -1.40 -0.18
CA THR A 220 3.69 -0.88 0.05
C THR A 220 4.05 0.10 -1.06
N PHE A 221 4.34 1.33 -0.69
CA PHE A 221 4.84 2.36 -1.61
C PHE A 221 6.35 2.31 -1.67
N HIS A 222 6.90 2.33 -2.87
CA HIS A 222 8.34 2.38 -3.11
C HIS A 222 8.71 3.70 -3.74
N THR A 223 9.61 4.44 -3.11
CA THR A 223 10.14 5.69 -3.67
C THR A 223 11.25 5.42 -4.68
N PHE A 224 11.44 6.35 -5.64
CA PHE A 224 12.53 6.25 -6.60
C PHE A 224 13.89 6.07 -5.90
N ASP A 225 14.69 5.15 -6.40
CA ASP A 225 16.10 5.06 -6.01
C ASP A 225 16.96 6.13 -6.69
N ALA A 226 16.56 6.57 -7.87
CA ALA A 226 17.20 7.62 -8.62
C ALA A 226 16.16 8.37 -9.46
N VAL A 227 16.21 9.69 -9.46
CA VAL A 227 15.38 10.54 -10.33
C VAL A 227 16.21 10.97 -11.53
N SER A 228 15.68 10.77 -12.74
CA SER A 228 16.40 11.08 -13.98
C SER A 228 16.53 12.58 -14.25
N ASN A 229 15.52 13.36 -13.86
CA ASN A 229 15.43 14.80 -14.10
C ASN A 229 14.99 15.50 -12.82
N SER A 230 15.52 16.69 -12.62
CA SER A 230 14.96 17.62 -11.64
C SER A 230 13.66 18.21 -12.17
N MET A 231 12.73 18.56 -11.29
CA MET A 231 11.49 19.23 -11.68
C MET A 231 11.01 20.22 -10.60
N VAL A 232 10.27 21.21 -11.04
CA VAL A 232 9.47 22.09 -10.18
C VAL A 232 8.06 22.11 -10.74
N LYS A 233 7.07 22.02 -9.88
CA LYS A 233 5.64 22.03 -10.21
C LYS A 233 4.93 23.05 -9.33
N ILE A 234 4.10 23.89 -9.95
CA ILE A 234 3.25 24.86 -9.28
C ILE A 234 1.82 24.59 -9.71
N GLU A 235 0.91 24.50 -8.74
CA GLU A 235 -0.51 24.26 -8.99
C GLU A 235 -1.36 25.28 -8.23
N GLY A 236 -2.49 25.67 -8.82
CA GLY A 236 -3.49 26.52 -8.20
C GLY A 236 -4.90 26.11 -8.60
N GLY A 237 -5.87 26.32 -7.72
CA GLY A 237 -7.22 25.82 -7.98
C GLY A 237 -8.32 26.42 -7.11
N SER A 238 -9.49 25.82 -7.16
CA SER A 238 -10.66 26.16 -6.36
C SER A 238 -10.33 26.22 -4.88
N PHE A 239 -11.10 26.97 -4.12
CA PHE A 239 -10.96 27.07 -2.65
C PHE A 239 -9.57 27.53 -2.19
N ASN A 240 -8.99 28.52 -2.91
CA ASN A 240 -7.65 29.04 -2.66
C ASN A 240 -6.55 27.95 -2.61
N THR A 241 -6.77 26.83 -3.30
CA THR A 241 -5.78 25.75 -3.34
C THR A 241 -4.53 26.22 -4.07
N ALA A 242 -3.37 26.06 -3.43
CA ALA A 242 -2.06 26.32 -3.97
C ALA A 242 -1.08 25.22 -3.57
N ARG A 243 -0.28 24.73 -4.52
CA ARG A 243 0.75 23.73 -4.25
C ARG A 243 2.03 24.10 -5.01
N ILE A 244 3.15 24.05 -4.32
CA ILE A 244 4.47 24.10 -4.92
C ILE A 244 5.22 22.83 -4.53
N MET A 245 5.82 22.17 -5.51
CA MET A 245 6.60 20.95 -5.31
C MET A 245 7.87 21.00 -6.16
N GLY A 246 8.97 20.50 -5.61
CA GLY A 246 10.24 20.36 -6.31
C GLY A 246 10.91 19.05 -6.02
N VAL A 247 11.53 18.44 -7.04
CA VAL A 247 12.43 17.30 -6.93
C VAL A 247 13.75 17.68 -7.61
N VAL A 248 14.86 17.56 -6.87
CA VAL A 248 16.18 17.93 -7.36
C VAL A 248 17.13 16.74 -7.30
N ASN A 249 17.62 16.33 -8.45
CA ASN A 249 18.69 15.34 -8.55
C ASN A 249 20.02 16.01 -8.20
N LEU A 250 20.70 15.53 -7.17
CA LEU A 250 21.94 16.11 -6.64
C LEU A 250 23.21 15.55 -7.29
N LEU A 251 23.14 14.37 -7.95
CA LEU A 251 24.32 13.63 -8.43
C LEU A 251 24.21 13.25 -9.92
N HIS A 252 23.99 14.23 -10.79
CA HIS A 252 23.73 14.05 -12.23
C HIS A 252 24.77 13.26 -13.03
N LYS A 253 26.02 13.20 -12.59
CA LYS A 253 27.15 12.63 -13.35
C LYS A 253 27.64 11.28 -12.86
N ASP A 254 27.17 10.81 -11.71
CA ASP A 254 27.74 9.63 -11.03
C ASP A 254 26.75 8.46 -10.98
N SER A 255 25.87 8.43 -11.95
CA SER A 255 24.61 7.69 -12.00
C SER A 255 24.69 6.16 -11.80
N ALA A 256 25.83 5.53 -12.02
CA ALA A 256 25.95 4.08 -11.94
C ALA A 256 26.23 3.56 -10.52
N GLN A 257 26.87 4.36 -9.66
CA GLN A 257 27.33 3.92 -8.34
C GLN A 257 26.69 4.67 -7.18
N ARG A 258 26.29 5.92 -7.39
CA ARG A 258 25.69 6.78 -6.37
C ARG A 258 24.56 7.60 -6.94
N ASN A 259 23.48 7.70 -6.19
CA ASN A 259 22.33 8.55 -6.51
C ASN A 259 21.89 9.30 -5.25
N ALA A 260 21.55 10.57 -5.42
CA ALA A 260 20.95 11.35 -4.34
C ALA A 260 19.93 12.32 -4.91
N TYR A 261 18.82 12.48 -4.24
CA TYR A 261 17.87 13.53 -4.56
C TYR A 261 17.17 14.04 -3.29
N ILE A 262 16.64 15.23 -3.39
CA ILE A 262 15.77 15.84 -2.41
C ILE A 262 14.45 16.20 -3.07
N ALA A 263 13.36 16.13 -2.32
CA ALA A 263 12.05 16.58 -2.71
C ALA A 263 11.45 17.46 -1.61
N GLY A 264 10.68 18.46 -1.99
CA GLY A 264 9.94 19.31 -1.07
C GLY A 264 8.59 19.68 -1.66
N GLU A 265 7.59 19.77 -0.78
CA GLU A 265 6.22 20.13 -1.14
C GLU A 265 5.64 21.05 -0.07
N TYR A 266 4.98 22.11 -0.51
CA TYR A 266 4.05 22.85 0.32
C TYR A 266 2.69 22.89 -0.37
N ASN A 267 1.64 22.54 0.36
CA ASN A 267 0.26 22.57 -0.10
C ASN A 267 -0.60 23.37 0.86
N TYR A 268 -1.52 24.17 0.32
CA TYR A 268 -2.50 24.93 1.06
C TYR A 268 -3.87 24.86 0.38
N THR A 269 -4.95 24.83 1.19
CA THR A 269 -6.34 24.95 0.71
C THR A 269 -7.27 25.41 1.81
N ASP A 270 -8.26 26.26 1.47
CA ASP A 270 -9.38 26.60 2.36
C ASP A 270 -10.45 25.51 2.42
N GLY A 271 -10.48 24.58 1.45
CA GLY A 271 -11.54 23.58 1.32
C GLY A 271 -12.91 24.17 0.93
N PRO A 272 -13.92 23.34 0.68
CA PRO A 272 -15.26 23.79 0.25
C PRO A 272 -16.17 24.21 1.40
N PHE A 273 -15.75 24.11 2.64
CA PHE A 273 -16.56 24.32 3.85
C PHE A 273 -16.62 25.80 4.23
N HIS A 274 -17.66 26.20 4.98
CA HIS A 274 -17.80 27.56 5.52
C HIS A 274 -16.74 27.85 6.58
N VAL A 275 -16.45 26.88 7.44
CA VAL A 275 -15.25 26.90 8.28
C VAL A 275 -14.07 26.58 7.36
N LYS A 276 -13.30 27.61 7.01
CA LYS A 276 -12.11 27.45 6.19
C LYS A 276 -11.17 26.44 6.83
N GLN A 277 -10.79 25.43 6.07
CA GLN A 277 -9.89 24.39 6.57
C GLN A 277 -8.50 24.95 6.89
N ASP A 278 -8.07 26.03 6.20
CA ASP A 278 -6.71 26.58 6.34
C ASP A 278 -5.66 25.45 6.35
N PHE A 279 -5.94 24.40 5.56
CA PHE A 279 -5.11 23.20 5.53
C PHE A 279 -3.75 23.51 4.92
N GLY A 280 -2.74 23.62 5.78
CA GLY A 280 -1.35 23.77 5.40
C GLY A 280 -0.56 22.49 5.61
N ARG A 281 0.22 22.06 4.59
CA ARG A 281 1.05 20.86 4.65
C ARG A 281 2.43 21.13 4.07
N LEU A 282 3.48 20.80 4.85
CA LEU A 282 4.87 20.83 4.42
C LEU A 282 5.46 19.44 4.46
N ASN A 283 6.02 18.99 3.33
CA ASN A 283 6.78 17.76 3.21
C ASN A 283 8.19 18.05 2.71
N LEU A 284 9.19 17.46 3.36
CA LEU A 284 10.57 17.41 2.91
C LEU A 284 11.02 15.95 2.89
N PHE A 285 11.71 15.54 1.84
CA PHE A 285 12.21 14.17 1.66
C PHE A 285 13.60 14.20 1.05
N GLY A 286 14.48 13.31 1.48
CA GLY A 286 15.79 13.11 0.89
C GLY A 286 16.16 11.63 0.88
N LYS A 287 16.75 11.17 -0.23
CA LYS A 287 17.21 9.79 -0.39
C LYS A 287 18.60 9.75 -1.01
N TYR A 288 19.47 8.92 -0.45
CA TYR A 288 20.79 8.64 -0.94
C TYR A 288 21.01 7.14 -1.10
N ASN A 289 21.52 6.74 -2.26
CA ASN A 289 21.85 5.36 -2.59
C ASN A 289 23.31 5.26 -3.03
N GLN A 290 24.02 4.22 -2.59
CA GLN A 290 25.39 3.95 -3.01
C GLN A 290 25.63 2.44 -3.15
N ASN A 291 26.26 2.04 -4.24
CA ASN A 291 26.84 0.72 -4.35
C ASN A 291 28.12 0.64 -3.50
N VAL A 292 28.20 -0.37 -2.64
CA VAL A 292 29.34 -0.61 -1.74
C VAL A 292 30.09 -1.84 -2.22
N GLY A 293 31.23 -1.61 -2.85
CA GLY A 293 31.95 -2.66 -3.55
C GLY A 293 31.12 -3.23 -4.71
N ARG A 294 31.39 -4.50 -5.06
CA ARG A 294 30.73 -5.20 -6.18
C ARG A 294 29.36 -5.78 -5.81
N PHE A 295 29.13 -6.07 -4.54
CA PHE A 295 28.05 -6.92 -4.09
C PHE A 295 27.05 -6.23 -3.16
N GLY A 296 27.38 -5.05 -2.67
CA GLY A 296 26.60 -4.32 -1.69
C GLY A 296 25.89 -3.10 -2.26
N ARG A 297 24.72 -2.77 -1.71
CA ARG A 297 24.02 -1.51 -1.95
C ARG A 297 23.52 -0.96 -0.62
N PHE A 298 23.86 0.28 -0.35
CA PHE A 298 23.43 1.03 0.83
C PHE A 298 22.43 2.11 0.41
N ASN A 299 21.36 2.27 1.19
CA ASN A 299 20.34 3.26 1.02
C ASN A 299 20.09 3.96 2.36
N VAL A 300 19.96 5.27 2.34
CA VAL A 300 19.51 6.09 3.47
C VAL A 300 18.47 7.06 2.98
N GLN A 301 17.42 7.25 3.76
CA GLN A 301 16.40 8.26 3.51
C GLN A 301 15.93 8.92 4.79
N ALA A 302 15.46 10.15 4.66
CA ALA A 302 14.84 10.91 5.73
C ALA A 302 13.69 11.74 5.19
N SER A 303 12.63 11.91 5.99
CA SER A 303 11.52 12.79 5.68
C SER A 303 11.06 13.57 6.91
N VAL A 304 10.54 14.77 6.65
CA VAL A 304 9.90 15.64 7.65
C VAL A 304 8.55 16.04 7.08
N PHE A 305 7.54 15.85 7.87
CA PHE A 305 6.16 16.22 7.58
C PHE A 305 5.58 17.04 8.70
N ASN A 306 4.85 18.10 8.35
CA ASN A 306 4.05 18.89 9.27
C ASN A 306 2.78 19.37 8.58
N SER A 307 1.65 19.27 9.26
CA SER A 307 0.36 19.80 8.80
C SER A 307 -0.46 20.39 9.94
N SER A 308 -1.32 21.34 9.61
CA SER A 308 -2.34 21.88 10.49
C SER A 308 -3.59 22.23 9.69
N TRP A 309 -4.75 22.12 10.35
CA TRP A 309 -6.04 22.38 9.70
C TRP A 309 -7.13 22.75 10.70
N ASN A 310 -8.18 23.42 10.21
CA ASN A 310 -9.48 23.46 10.84
C ASN A 310 -10.42 22.45 10.18
N ALA A 311 -11.48 22.06 10.88
CA ALA A 311 -12.47 21.12 10.40
C ALA A 311 -13.89 21.67 10.58
N SER A 312 -14.80 21.23 9.71
CA SER A 312 -16.22 21.47 9.87
C SER A 312 -16.91 20.36 10.69
N GLY A 313 -16.19 19.27 10.95
CA GLY A 313 -16.74 18.07 11.54
C GLY A 313 -17.66 17.30 10.61
N GLN A 314 -18.20 16.19 11.10
CA GLN A 314 -19.30 15.48 10.46
C GLN A 314 -20.60 16.14 10.89
N ILE A 315 -21.58 16.21 10.01
CA ILE A 315 -22.84 16.89 10.27
C ILE A 315 -24.04 15.93 10.17
N PRO A 316 -25.03 16.00 11.09
CA PRO A 316 -26.22 15.16 11.03
C PRO A 316 -27.10 15.52 9.82
N GLU A 317 -27.66 14.50 9.14
CA GLU A 317 -28.58 14.73 7.99
C GLU A 317 -29.75 15.62 8.37
N ARG A 318 -30.31 15.45 9.59
CA ARG A 318 -31.44 16.28 10.07
C ARG A 318 -31.07 17.77 10.18
N ALA A 319 -29.86 18.10 10.58
CA ALA A 319 -29.43 19.50 10.67
C ALA A 319 -29.50 20.22 9.33
N VAL A 320 -29.18 19.50 8.25
CA VAL A 320 -29.26 20.01 6.86
C VAL A 320 -30.73 19.99 6.36
N SER A 321 -31.46 18.92 6.58
CA SER A 321 -32.85 18.77 6.08
C SER A 321 -33.82 19.75 6.75
N GLU A 322 -33.58 20.10 8.00
CA GLU A 322 -34.36 21.10 8.75
C GLU A 322 -33.90 22.54 8.49
N GLY A 323 -32.81 22.72 7.73
CA GLY A 323 -32.29 24.04 7.37
C GLY A 323 -31.57 24.77 8.51
N LEU A 324 -31.11 24.06 9.54
CA LEU A 324 -30.33 24.64 10.63
C LEU A 324 -28.93 25.07 10.13
N ILE A 325 -28.34 24.27 9.28
CA ILE A 325 -27.09 24.56 8.56
C ILE A 325 -27.26 24.15 7.10
N ASP A 326 -26.43 24.68 6.21
CA ASP A 326 -26.34 24.11 4.86
C ASP A 326 -25.34 22.94 4.84
N ARG A 327 -25.28 22.25 3.68
CA ARG A 327 -24.47 21.04 3.49
C ARG A 327 -22.98 21.22 3.77
N PHE A 328 -22.42 22.43 3.64
CA PHE A 328 -21.02 22.74 3.90
C PHE A 328 -20.82 23.53 5.20
N GLY A 329 -21.87 23.63 6.02
CA GLY A 329 -21.84 24.24 7.35
C GLY A 329 -21.14 23.38 8.39
N SER A 330 -21.17 23.83 9.64
CA SER A 330 -20.61 23.12 10.80
C SER A 330 -21.51 23.34 12.01
N ILE A 331 -21.60 22.35 12.88
CA ILE A 331 -22.25 22.48 14.19
C ILE A 331 -21.24 23.05 15.20
N ASP A 332 -20.02 22.52 15.20
CA ASP A 332 -18.92 23.05 16.02
C ASP A 332 -17.84 23.65 15.09
N THR A 333 -17.55 24.92 15.28
CA THR A 333 -16.57 25.66 14.44
C THR A 333 -15.16 25.62 14.99
N THR A 334 -14.96 24.92 16.11
CA THR A 334 -13.67 24.85 16.80
C THR A 334 -12.88 23.58 16.49
N GLU A 335 -13.45 22.66 15.69
CA GLU A 335 -12.77 21.42 15.30
C GLU A 335 -11.54 21.66 14.40
N GLY A 336 -10.58 20.75 14.47
CA GLY A 336 -9.36 20.77 13.66
C GLY A 336 -8.19 20.06 14.32
N GLY A 337 -6.98 20.25 13.81
CA GLY A 337 -5.84 19.54 14.38
C GLY A 337 -4.50 19.89 13.75
N SER A 338 -3.50 19.12 14.17
CA SER A 338 -2.15 19.17 13.61
C SER A 338 -1.49 17.81 13.70
N THR A 339 -0.63 17.50 12.72
CA THR A 339 0.16 16.28 12.69
C THR A 339 1.58 16.60 12.27
N SER A 340 2.56 16.00 12.94
CA SER A 340 3.95 16.02 12.52
C SER A 340 4.56 14.63 12.52
N ARG A 341 5.44 14.36 11.56
CA ARG A 341 6.15 13.09 11.46
C ARG A 341 7.57 13.31 10.93
N ILE A 342 8.54 12.69 11.59
CA ILE A 342 9.92 12.61 11.13
C ILE A 342 10.22 11.13 10.92
N ASN A 343 10.74 10.76 9.75
CA ASN A 343 11.18 9.40 9.50
C ASN A 343 12.64 9.41 9.07
N VAL A 344 13.38 8.41 9.55
CA VAL A 344 14.73 8.10 9.09
C VAL A 344 14.82 6.61 8.88
N SER A 345 15.33 6.17 7.74
CA SER A 345 15.63 4.75 7.55
C SER A 345 16.94 4.53 6.81
N ALA A 346 17.54 3.37 7.07
CA ALA A 346 18.73 2.90 6.40
C ALA A 346 18.56 1.44 6.02
N SER A 347 18.95 1.06 4.82
CA SER A 347 18.95 -0.33 4.40
C SER A 347 20.23 -0.71 3.68
N TYR A 348 20.60 -1.97 3.83
CA TYR A 348 21.73 -2.57 3.16
C TYR A 348 21.34 -3.88 2.51
N THR A 349 21.54 -3.97 1.20
CA THR A 349 21.33 -5.19 0.42
C THR A 349 22.69 -5.73 0.00
N TYR A 350 22.96 -7.01 0.25
CA TYR A 350 24.19 -7.69 -0.11
C TYR A 350 23.88 -8.93 -0.94
N ARG A 351 24.45 -9.00 -2.15
CA ARG A 351 24.30 -10.10 -3.09
C ARG A 351 25.68 -10.65 -3.45
N PRO A 352 26.23 -11.60 -2.64
CA PRO A 352 27.58 -12.16 -2.88
C PRO A 352 27.67 -12.90 -4.21
N ASN A 353 26.56 -13.39 -4.69
CA ASN A 353 26.42 -14.07 -5.98
C ASN A 353 24.98 -13.95 -6.49
N SER A 354 24.71 -14.48 -7.68
CA SER A 354 23.38 -14.43 -8.32
C SER A 354 22.30 -15.30 -7.66
N ARG A 355 22.64 -16.03 -6.60
CA ARG A 355 21.72 -16.96 -5.93
C ARG A 355 21.35 -16.51 -4.52
N GLU A 356 22.07 -15.58 -3.95
CA GLU A 356 21.93 -15.18 -2.55
C GLU A 356 21.69 -13.69 -2.43
N GLU A 357 20.73 -13.34 -1.61
CA GLU A 357 20.43 -11.97 -1.23
C GLU A 357 20.23 -11.87 0.28
N TRP A 358 20.90 -10.92 0.90
CA TRP A 358 20.72 -10.48 2.27
C TRP A 358 20.22 -9.05 2.24
N LYS A 359 19.09 -8.77 2.90
CA LYS A 359 18.55 -7.41 3.05
C LYS A 359 18.38 -7.13 4.54
N SER A 360 18.94 -6.00 5.00
CA SER A 360 18.71 -5.49 6.36
C SER A 360 18.21 -4.07 6.27
N SER A 361 17.22 -3.72 7.06
CA SER A 361 16.71 -2.36 7.17
C SER A 361 16.46 -1.99 8.63
N PHE A 362 16.68 -0.72 8.94
CA PHE A 362 16.40 -0.09 10.22
C PHE A 362 15.62 1.17 9.96
N TYR A 363 14.66 1.47 10.83
CA TYR A 363 13.91 2.70 10.75
C TYR A 363 13.63 3.29 12.14
N TYR A 364 13.46 4.60 12.14
CA TYR A 364 13.00 5.41 13.25
C TYR A 364 11.95 6.37 12.76
N SER A 365 10.88 6.54 13.54
CA SER A 365 9.87 7.57 13.31
C SER A 365 9.54 8.26 14.62
N HIS A 366 9.50 9.59 14.60
CA HIS A 366 8.89 10.41 15.65
C HIS A 366 7.58 10.98 15.14
N TYR A 367 6.52 10.86 15.94
CA TYR A 367 5.17 11.23 15.52
C TYR A 367 4.46 12.00 16.64
N VAL A 368 3.79 13.08 16.26
CA VAL A 368 2.92 13.86 17.16
C VAL A 368 1.62 14.16 16.44
N PHE A 369 0.51 13.91 17.12
CA PHE A 369 -0.84 14.16 16.64
C PHE A 369 -1.65 14.89 17.68
N ASN A 370 -2.43 15.87 17.26
CA ASN A 370 -3.37 16.60 18.12
C ASN A 370 -4.63 16.88 17.30
N LEU A 371 -5.76 16.36 17.74
CA LEU A 371 -7.05 16.50 17.07
C LEU A 371 -8.08 17.03 18.06
N TYR A 372 -8.93 17.91 17.57
CA TYR A 372 -10.14 18.38 18.21
C TYR A 372 -11.33 18.03 17.33
N SER A 373 -12.28 17.25 17.86
CA SER A 373 -13.48 16.78 17.16
C SER A 373 -14.68 16.82 18.07
N ASN A 374 -15.86 16.88 17.49
CA ASN A 374 -17.12 16.84 18.22
C ASN A 374 -18.12 15.96 17.47
N PHE A 375 -18.33 14.72 17.96
CA PHE A 375 -19.17 13.73 17.30
C PHE A 375 -20.60 13.72 17.83
N THR A 376 -20.79 13.99 19.10
CA THR A 376 -22.10 13.90 19.79
C THR A 376 -22.72 15.27 20.08
N PHE A 377 -22.00 16.36 19.88
CA PHE A 377 -22.33 17.77 20.00
C PHE A 377 -22.70 18.21 21.42
N TYR A 378 -23.90 17.93 21.92
CA TYR A 378 -24.42 18.33 23.25
C TYR A 378 -25.10 17.15 23.97
N LEU A 379 -24.74 15.90 23.63
CA LEU A 379 -25.35 14.69 24.18
C LEU A 379 -24.92 14.47 25.64
N VAL A 380 -23.63 14.56 25.90
CA VAL A 380 -23.03 14.33 27.23
C VAL A 380 -23.00 15.61 28.06
N HIS A 381 -22.56 16.71 27.46
CA HIS A 381 -22.42 18.02 28.12
C HIS A 381 -23.33 19.06 27.45
N PRO A 382 -24.62 19.14 27.87
CA PRO A 382 -25.61 20.01 27.24
C PRO A 382 -25.26 21.49 27.16
N ASP A 383 -24.46 21.97 28.10
CA ASP A 383 -24.12 23.38 28.23
C ASP A 383 -22.76 23.72 27.60
N LEU A 384 -21.78 22.84 27.72
CA LEU A 384 -20.39 23.08 27.30
C LEU A 384 -20.10 22.55 25.89
N GLY A 385 -20.86 21.53 25.42
CA GLY A 385 -20.59 20.76 24.23
C GLY A 385 -19.63 19.60 24.51
N ASP A 386 -19.60 18.67 23.58
CA ASP A 386 -18.87 17.39 23.69
C ASP A 386 -17.57 17.40 22.87
N GLU A 387 -16.95 18.59 22.69
CA GLU A 387 -15.66 18.67 21.99
C GLU A 387 -14.63 17.84 22.73
N ILE A 388 -13.98 16.93 22.02
CA ILE A 388 -12.88 16.10 22.53
C ILE A 388 -11.54 16.54 21.95
N ARG A 389 -10.49 16.33 22.74
CA ARG A 389 -9.10 16.40 22.31
C ARG A 389 -8.51 15.00 22.33
N GLN A 390 -7.90 14.62 21.24
CA GLN A 390 -7.13 13.39 21.08
C GLN A 390 -5.67 13.76 20.82
N TYR A 391 -4.77 13.27 21.66
CA TYR A 391 -3.34 13.60 21.58
C TYR A 391 -2.49 12.35 21.65
N ASP A 392 -1.53 12.25 20.73
CA ASP A 392 -0.58 11.16 20.61
C ASP A 392 0.83 11.72 20.41
N ASN A 393 1.80 11.18 21.15
CA ASN A 393 3.21 11.52 20.99
C ASN A 393 4.04 10.25 21.20
N ARG A 394 4.78 9.83 20.17
CA ARG A 394 5.52 8.58 20.20
C ARG A 394 6.80 8.57 19.40
N ASP A 395 7.65 7.63 19.78
CA ASP A 395 8.80 7.19 19.01
C ASP A 395 8.62 5.73 18.55
N VAL A 396 8.89 5.46 17.30
CA VAL A 396 8.78 4.13 16.70
C VAL A 396 10.15 3.69 16.19
N TYR A 397 10.58 2.53 16.61
CA TYR A 397 11.83 1.91 16.20
C TYR A 397 11.55 0.56 15.50
N GLY A 398 12.32 0.24 14.50
CA GLY A 398 12.19 -1.10 13.95
C GLY A 398 13.33 -1.53 13.07
N MET A 399 13.38 -2.85 12.88
CA MET A 399 14.35 -3.49 12.01
C MET A 399 13.74 -4.68 11.29
N ASN A 400 14.23 -4.94 10.08
CA ASN A 400 13.90 -6.13 9.32
C ASN A 400 15.20 -6.70 8.72
N HIS A 401 15.31 -8.01 8.76
CA HIS A 401 16.40 -8.73 8.13
C HIS A 401 15.84 -9.93 7.38
N SER A 402 16.25 -10.09 6.11
CA SER A 402 15.82 -11.23 5.29
C SER A 402 17.00 -11.83 4.53
N TYR A 403 16.92 -13.12 4.32
CA TYR A 403 17.83 -13.90 3.48
C TYR A 403 17.01 -14.63 2.44
N THR A 404 17.39 -14.49 1.17
CA THR A 404 16.80 -15.20 0.05
C THR A 404 17.87 -16.04 -0.65
N GLN A 405 17.54 -17.31 -0.91
CA GLN A 405 18.38 -18.25 -1.65
C GLN A 405 17.60 -18.79 -2.85
N HIS A 406 18.23 -18.72 -4.02
CA HIS A 406 17.70 -19.27 -5.27
C HIS A 406 18.42 -20.56 -5.60
N PHE A 407 17.66 -21.66 -5.68
CA PHE A 407 18.17 -22.96 -6.12
C PHE A 407 17.64 -23.25 -7.54
N PHE A 408 18.56 -23.53 -8.44
CA PHE A 408 18.24 -23.87 -9.82
C PHE A 408 18.58 -25.34 -10.09
N PHE A 409 17.58 -26.12 -10.46
CA PHE A 409 17.69 -27.51 -10.84
C PHE A 409 17.24 -27.68 -12.30
N ASN A 410 17.55 -28.81 -12.94
CA ASN A 410 17.28 -29.02 -14.37
C ASN A 410 15.80 -28.79 -14.75
N HIS A 411 14.86 -29.10 -13.86
CA HIS A 411 13.41 -29.04 -14.16
C HIS A 411 12.62 -28.15 -13.21
N TYR A 412 13.25 -27.60 -12.17
CA TYR A 412 12.56 -26.74 -11.22
C TYR A 412 13.48 -25.69 -10.60
N LYS A 413 12.89 -24.59 -10.22
CA LYS A 413 13.50 -23.51 -9.46
C LYS A 413 12.83 -23.47 -8.09
N LEU A 414 13.64 -23.37 -7.03
CA LEU A 414 13.17 -23.15 -5.69
C LEU A 414 13.72 -21.81 -5.15
N ASP A 415 12.82 -20.90 -4.81
CA ASP A 415 13.16 -19.66 -4.12
C ASP A 415 12.81 -19.85 -2.63
N TRP A 416 13.80 -19.80 -1.76
CA TRP A 416 13.62 -19.87 -0.33
C TRP A 416 13.96 -18.55 0.31
N THR A 417 13.04 -18.02 1.15
CA THR A 417 13.23 -16.76 1.87
C THR A 417 12.93 -16.98 3.34
N SER A 418 13.81 -16.50 4.21
CA SER A 418 13.58 -16.43 5.65
C SER A 418 13.90 -15.03 6.16
N GLY A 419 13.17 -14.59 7.16
CA GLY A 419 13.40 -13.28 7.74
C GLY A 419 13.02 -13.20 9.21
N ILE A 420 13.58 -12.19 9.84
CA ILE A 420 13.26 -11.78 11.21
C ILE A 420 13.01 -10.28 11.21
N GLY A 421 12.14 -9.81 12.08
CA GLY A 421 11.85 -8.39 12.23
C GLY A 421 11.45 -8.04 13.64
N GLY A 422 11.52 -6.76 13.94
CA GLY A 422 11.06 -6.22 15.21
C GLY A 422 10.57 -4.79 15.02
N ARG A 423 9.56 -4.44 15.79
CA ARG A 423 9.03 -3.08 15.94
C ARG A 423 8.82 -2.81 17.42
N PHE A 424 9.10 -1.59 17.84
CA PHE A 424 8.86 -1.09 19.18
C PHE A 424 8.35 0.34 19.11
N ASP A 425 7.15 0.56 19.67
CA ASP A 425 6.52 1.88 19.82
C ASP A 425 6.63 2.29 21.29
N ASP A 426 7.29 3.42 21.57
CA ASP A 426 7.33 4.08 22.89
C ASP A 426 6.40 5.28 22.84
N ILE A 427 5.20 5.11 23.42
CA ILE A 427 4.13 6.11 23.39
C ILE A 427 4.23 6.91 24.69
N HIS A 428 4.69 8.15 24.60
CA HIS A 428 4.93 9.03 25.73
C HIS A 428 3.66 9.63 26.30
N ASP A 429 2.68 9.94 25.41
CA ASP A 429 1.36 10.42 25.74
C ASP A 429 0.32 9.85 24.78
N LEU A 430 -0.73 9.29 25.35
CA LEU A 430 -1.94 8.83 24.70
C LEU A 430 -3.12 9.38 25.50
N GLU A 431 -3.78 10.44 24.99
CA GLU A 431 -4.79 11.21 25.74
C GLU A 431 -6.09 11.33 24.95
N LEU A 432 -7.19 11.15 25.64
CA LEU A 432 -8.55 11.53 25.24
C LEU A 432 -9.16 12.39 26.36
N SER A 433 -9.62 13.57 26.02
CA SER A 433 -10.15 14.53 27.00
C SER A 433 -11.31 15.33 26.43
N TYR A 434 -12.32 15.64 27.24
CA TYR A 434 -13.28 16.69 26.91
C TYR A 434 -12.65 18.07 27.08
N VAL A 435 -12.88 18.94 26.12
CA VAL A 435 -12.37 20.32 26.10
C VAL A 435 -13.47 21.29 25.67
N THR A 436 -13.25 22.56 25.87
CA THR A 436 -14.10 23.62 25.31
C THR A 436 -13.24 24.57 24.49
N ALA A 437 -13.63 24.80 23.23
CA ALA A 437 -13.00 25.72 22.29
C ALA A 437 -11.48 25.49 22.19
N ARG A 438 -11.03 24.25 22.15
CA ARG A 438 -9.62 23.77 22.10
C ARG A 438 -8.75 24.13 23.30
N ASN A 439 -9.18 25.02 24.15
CA ASN A 439 -8.30 25.65 25.15
C ASN A 439 -8.57 25.21 26.58
N THR A 440 -9.80 24.93 26.94
CA THR A 440 -10.20 24.61 28.31
C THR A 440 -10.36 23.11 28.46
N LEU A 441 -9.52 22.50 29.27
CA LEU A 441 -9.65 21.08 29.63
C LEU A 441 -10.79 20.95 30.65
N ASN A 442 -11.81 20.19 30.30
CA ASN A 442 -12.96 19.92 31.19
C ASN A 442 -12.72 18.61 31.96
N GLU A 443 -12.42 17.52 31.28
CA GLU A 443 -12.24 16.20 31.86
C GLU A 443 -11.28 15.35 31.03
N ARG A 444 -10.47 14.50 31.67
CA ARG A 444 -9.68 13.48 31.00
C ARG A 444 -10.39 12.14 31.08
N LEU A 445 -10.71 11.56 29.93
CA LEU A 445 -11.33 10.23 29.81
C LEU A 445 -10.27 9.13 29.82
N ALA A 446 -9.18 9.34 29.10
CA ALA A 446 -8.02 8.46 29.10
C ALA A 446 -6.74 9.28 29.03
N TRP A 447 -5.72 8.87 29.77
CA TRP A 447 -4.40 9.49 29.70
C TRP A 447 -3.35 8.52 30.22
N GLY A 448 -2.43 8.16 29.36
CA GLY A 448 -1.42 7.17 29.72
C GLY A 448 -0.16 7.24 28.89
N LYS A 449 0.77 6.36 29.25
CA LYS A 449 1.92 5.95 28.44
C LYS A 449 1.73 4.50 28.01
N ALA A 450 2.23 4.18 26.83
CA ALA A 450 2.17 2.80 26.38
C ALA A 450 3.49 2.36 25.74
N GLN A 451 3.74 1.08 25.80
CA GLN A 451 4.83 0.43 25.09
C GLN A 451 4.29 -0.79 24.36
N GLU A 452 4.54 -0.83 23.06
CA GLU A 452 4.11 -1.92 22.19
C GLU A 452 5.32 -2.49 21.49
N GLY A 453 5.46 -3.82 21.52
CA GLY A 453 6.55 -4.51 20.86
C GLY A 453 6.04 -5.68 20.02
N ASN A 454 6.56 -5.81 18.81
CA ASN A 454 6.38 -6.99 17.97
C ASN A 454 7.75 -7.55 17.57
N LEU A 455 7.96 -8.84 17.87
CA LEU A 455 9.05 -9.61 17.30
C LEU A 455 8.47 -10.67 16.37
N ASN A 456 9.06 -10.82 15.20
CA ASN A 456 8.56 -11.79 14.23
C ASN A 456 9.67 -12.54 13.52
N ALA A 457 9.33 -13.75 13.09
CA ALA A 457 10.16 -14.57 12.22
C ALA A 457 9.28 -15.27 11.18
N TYR A 458 9.78 -15.38 9.96
CA TYR A 458 9.08 -16.09 8.90
C TYR A 458 10.03 -16.89 8.02
N THR A 459 9.46 -17.92 7.40
CA THR A 459 10.13 -18.63 6.30
C THR A 459 9.12 -18.98 5.23
N SER A 460 9.55 -18.95 3.98
CA SER A 460 8.72 -19.32 2.84
C SER A 460 9.55 -19.95 1.75
N ALA A 461 8.92 -20.79 0.94
CA ALA A 461 9.51 -21.42 -0.21
C ALA A 461 8.54 -21.35 -1.39
N GLU A 462 9.03 -20.98 -2.56
CA GLU A 462 8.29 -21.00 -3.82
C GLU A 462 8.96 -21.94 -4.82
N LEU A 463 8.27 -23.02 -5.15
CA LEU A 463 8.70 -24.02 -6.13
C LEU A 463 8.05 -23.73 -7.49
N THR A 464 8.86 -23.52 -8.53
CA THR A 464 8.41 -23.39 -9.91
C THR A 464 8.88 -24.60 -10.71
N SER A 465 7.96 -25.35 -11.32
CA SER A 465 8.25 -26.52 -12.15
C SER A 465 7.26 -26.62 -13.32
N GLY A 466 7.75 -26.44 -14.53
CA GLY A 466 6.91 -26.42 -15.73
C GLY A 466 5.78 -25.39 -15.62
N ARG A 467 4.53 -25.89 -15.60
CA ARG A 467 3.31 -25.05 -15.50
C ARG A 467 2.89 -24.73 -14.07
N TRP A 468 3.54 -25.33 -13.06
CA TRP A 468 3.17 -25.20 -11.68
C TRP A 468 4.09 -24.21 -10.95
N ARG A 469 3.49 -23.40 -10.09
CA ARG A 469 4.18 -22.59 -9.09
C ARG A 469 3.46 -22.77 -7.77
N ILE A 470 4.18 -23.28 -6.77
CA ILE A 470 3.63 -23.61 -5.45
C ILE A 470 4.39 -22.80 -4.42
N TYR A 471 3.66 -22.03 -3.62
CA TYR A 471 4.18 -21.25 -2.51
C TYR A 471 3.69 -21.82 -1.19
N GLY A 472 4.61 -21.97 -0.24
CA GLY A 472 4.31 -22.30 1.14
C GLY A 472 5.11 -21.42 2.08
N GLY A 473 4.49 -20.97 3.16
CA GLY A 473 5.17 -20.13 4.14
C GLY A 473 4.53 -20.21 5.51
N VAL A 474 5.30 -19.86 6.52
CA VAL A 474 4.85 -19.73 7.89
C VAL A 474 5.50 -18.52 8.52
N ARG A 475 4.74 -17.81 9.33
CA ARG A 475 5.17 -16.67 10.13
C ARG A 475 4.79 -16.89 11.58
N ALA A 476 5.67 -16.49 12.49
CA ALA A 476 5.40 -16.41 13.91
C ALA A 476 5.64 -14.97 14.38
N ASP A 477 4.70 -14.44 15.12
CA ASP A 477 4.74 -13.13 15.75
C ASP A 477 4.59 -13.26 17.25
N TRP A 478 5.33 -12.47 17.99
CA TRP A 478 5.18 -12.31 19.44
C TRP A 478 5.00 -10.82 19.74
N PHE A 479 3.92 -10.50 20.45
CA PHE A 479 3.57 -9.15 20.86
C PHE A 479 3.71 -8.97 22.36
N TYR A 480 4.12 -7.78 22.74
CA TYR A 480 4.18 -7.28 24.10
C TYR A 480 3.45 -5.94 24.15
N PHE A 481 2.59 -5.78 25.16
CA PHE A 481 1.82 -4.58 25.43
C PHE A 481 2.01 -4.19 26.90
N ASN A 482 2.26 -2.93 27.16
CA ASN A 482 2.33 -2.37 28.50
C ASN A 482 1.63 -1.00 28.48
N TYR A 483 0.66 -0.82 29.35
CA TYR A 483 -0.04 0.43 29.52
C TYR A 483 0.12 0.94 30.94
N TYR A 484 0.47 2.22 31.06
CA TYR A 484 0.66 2.93 32.29
C TYR A 484 -0.38 4.05 32.38
N ASP A 485 -1.44 3.81 33.14
CA ASP A 485 -2.56 4.72 33.30
C ASP A 485 -2.21 5.88 34.26
N LYS A 486 -2.08 7.09 33.75
CA LYS A 486 -1.80 8.30 34.54
C LYS A 486 -3.00 8.81 35.32
N LEU A 487 -4.21 8.29 35.07
CA LEU A 487 -5.42 8.65 35.82
C LEU A 487 -5.59 7.80 37.08
N GLN A 488 -4.90 6.69 37.18
CA GLN A 488 -4.95 5.85 38.38
C GLN A 488 -4.06 6.40 39.50
N PRO A 489 -4.55 6.41 40.78
CA PRO A 489 -3.79 6.97 41.89
C PRO A 489 -2.41 6.33 42.11
N ASP A 490 -2.28 5.06 41.85
CA ASP A 490 -1.06 4.29 42.12
C ASP A 490 -0.17 4.10 40.88
N TYR A 491 -0.52 4.70 39.75
CA TYR A 491 0.20 4.56 38.48
C TYR A 491 0.60 3.12 38.17
N ASN A 492 -0.33 2.19 38.28
CA ASN A 492 -0.05 0.80 37.97
C ASN A 492 0.17 0.60 36.47
N SER A 493 1.25 -0.10 36.13
CA SER A 493 1.44 -0.59 34.76
C SER A 493 0.90 -2.02 34.66
N THR A 494 0.16 -2.29 33.61
CA THR A 494 -0.35 -3.63 33.30
C THR A 494 0.24 -4.08 31.96
N SER A 495 0.78 -5.28 31.93
CA SER A 495 1.41 -5.82 30.73
C SER A 495 0.81 -7.16 30.32
N TYR A 496 0.69 -7.34 29.01
CA TYR A 496 0.23 -8.56 28.38
C TYR A 496 1.13 -8.97 27.23
N ASN A 497 1.14 -10.24 26.88
CA ASN A 497 1.83 -10.72 25.70
C ASN A 497 1.07 -11.87 25.04
N LYS A 498 1.25 -12.02 23.74
CA LYS A 498 0.62 -13.08 22.94
C LYS A 498 1.51 -13.46 21.77
N ALA A 499 1.50 -14.73 21.43
CA ALA A 499 2.14 -15.20 20.20
C ALA A 499 1.09 -15.74 19.22
N ARG A 500 1.37 -15.57 17.93
CA ARG A 500 0.54 -16.06 16.83
C ARG A 500 1.40 -16.73 15.76
N VAL A 501 0.92 -17.85 15.23
CA VAL A 501 1.52 -18.53 14.08
C VAL A 501 0.55 -18.48 12.91
N SER A 502 1.01 -18.07 11.75
CA SER A 502 0.20 -17.79 10.57
C SER A 502 0.75 -18.54 9.34
N PRO A 503 0.30 -19.76 9.04
CA PRO A 503 0.65 -20.49 7.83
C PRO A 503 0.00 -19.87 6.58
N LYS A 504 0.68 -20.03 5.44
CA LYS A 504 0.28 -19.54 4.12
C LYS A 504 0.52 -20.61 3.08
N PHE A 505 -0.40 -20.76 2.13
CA PHE A 505 -0.23 -21.71 1.04
C PHE A 505 -0.92 -21.21 -0.24
N SER A 506 -0.23 -21.30 -1.37
CA SER A 506 -0.78 -20.91 -2.66
C SER A 506 -0.31 -21.83 -3.78
N VAL A 507 -1.18 -22.10 -4.74
CA VAL A 507 -0.88 -22.87 -5.94
C VAL A 507 -1.30 -22.08 -7.17
N PHE A 508 -0.40 -22.00 -8.14
CA PHE A 508 -0.64 -21.40 -9.45
C PHE A 508 -0.42 -22.45 -10.53
N TYR A 509 -1.31 -22.46 -11.51
CA TYR A 509 -1.21 -23.36 -12.65
C TYR A 509 -1.37 -22.59 -13.97
N ASN A 510 -0.34 -22.56 -14.77
CA ASN A 510 -0.33 -21.94 -16.08
C ASN A 510 -0.93 -22.91 -17.10
N LEU A 511 -2.25 -22.78 -17.36
CA LEU A 511 -2.95 -23.60 -18.34
C LEU A 511 -2.39 -23.39 -19.75
N SER A 512 -2.05 -22.13 -20.07
CA SER A 512 -1.34 -21.70 -21.27
C SER A 512 -0.57 -20.40 -21.00
N ASP A 513 0.16 -19.86 -21.97
CA ASP A 513 0.82 -18.57 -21.86
C ASP A 513 -0.17 -17.40 -21.64
N ASN A 514 -1.44 -17.62 -21.99
CA ASN A 514 -2.51 -16.64 -21.92
C ASN A 514 -3.51 -16.90 -20.78
N VAL A 515 -3.37 -17.97 -20.01
CA VAL A 515 -4.29 -18.31 -18.91
C VAL A 515 -3.51 -18.88 -17.74
N SER A 516 -3.56 -18.20 -16.62
CA SER A 516 -3.04 -18.65 -15.32
C SER A 516 -4.20 -18.75 -14.32
N LEU A 517 -4.30 -19.88 -13.63
CA LEU A 517 -5.26 -20.13 -12.57
C LEU A 517 -4.53 -20.17 -11.23
N TYR A 518 -5.19 -19.79 -10.14
CA TYR A 518 -4.57 -19.89 -8.82
C TYR A 518 -5.59 -20.09 -7.70
N VAL A 519 -5.10 -20.74 -6.65
CA VAL A 519 -5.72 -20.77 -5.32
C VAL A 519 -4.71 -20.21 -4.34
N LYS A 520 -5.14 -19.27 -3.49
CA LYS A 520 -4.35 -18.73 -2.38
C LYS A 520 -5.11 -18.95 -1.08
N THR A 521 -4.41 -19.34 -0.02
CA THR A 521 -4.99 -19.49 1.32
C THR A 521 -3.99 -19.02 2.38
N GLY A 522 -4.51 -18.53 3.50
CA GLY A 522 -3.65 -18.10 4.59
C GLY A 522 -4.41 -17.66 5.82
N LEU A 523 -3.71 -17.69 6.96
CA LEU A 523 -4.16 -17.09 8.20
C LEU A 523 -3.53 -15.68 8.33
N GLY A 524 -4.31 -14.73 8.83
CA GLY A 524 -3.88 -13.38 9.18
C GLY A 524 -4.31 -13.01 10.57
N PHE A 525 -3.99 -11.81 10.99
CA PHE A 525 -4.42 -11.22 12.26
C PHE A 525 -4.22 -9.71 12.22
N HIS A 526 -4.84 -8.99 13.16
CA HIS A 526 -4.42 -7.66 13.58
C HIS A 526 -4.16 -7.66 15.09
N SER A 527 -3.33 -6.72 15.56
CA SER A 527 -3.15 -6.44 16.97
C SER A 527 -4.19 -5.41 17.43
N ASN A 528 -4.77 -5.62 18.62
CA ASN A 528 -5.69 -4.68 19.22
C ASN A 528 -4.94 -3.55 19.96
N ASP A 529 -5.63 -2.44 20.19
CA ASP A 529 -5.13 -1.29 20.94
C ASP A 529 -4.74 -1.69 22.36
N VAL A 530 -3.64 -1.15 22.88
CA VAL A 530 -3.12 -1.47 24.20
C VAL A 530 -4.12 -1.18 25.33
N ARG A 531 -4.94 -0.12 25.20
CA ARG A 531 -5.97 0.23 26.18
C ARG A 531 -7.03 -0.85 26.24
N ASP A 532 -7.42 -1.36 25.08
CA ASP A 532 -8.34 -2.47 24.96
C ASP A 532 -7.77 -3.78 25.52
N VAL A 533 -6.54 -4.12 25.15
CA VAL A 533 -5.84 -5.29 25.68
C VAL A 533 -5.82 -5.29 27.20
N VAL A 534 -5.66 -4.13 27.82
CA VAL A 534 -5.66 -3.98 29.29
C VAL A 534 -7.06 -4.09 29.87
N LEU A 535 -8.05 -3.42 29.27
CA LEU A 535 -9.45 -3.49 29.70
C LEU A 535 -10.00 -4.91 29.63
N GLN A 536 -9.66 -5.68 28.60
CA GLN A 536 -10.06 -7.07 28.40
C GLN A 536 -9.17 -8.09 29.12
N GLN A 537 -8.26 -7.63 29.98
CA GLN A 537 -7.34 -8.48 30.76
C GLN A 537 -6.56 -9.49 29.89
N GLY A 538 -6.18 -9.09 28.67
CA GLY A 538 -5.44 -9.89 27.72
C GLY A 538 -6.28 -10.88 26.92
N ALA A 539 -7.59 -10.78 26.93
CA ALA A 539 -8.43 -11.45 25.94
C ALA A 539 -8.24 -10.79 24.55
N ASP A 540 -8.48 -11.52 23.50
CA ASP A 540 -8.49 -11.06 22.11
C ASP A 540 -7.38 -10.08 21.65
N ILE A 541 -6.16 -10.26 22.19
CA ILE A 541 -5.00 -9.41 21.85
C ILE A 541 -4.70 -9.46 20.35
N LEU A 542 -4.84 -10.63 19.72
CA LEU A 542 -4.54 -10.88 18.31
C LEU A 542 -5.69 -11.67 17.66
N PRO A 543 -6.84 -11.03 17.36
CA PRO A 543 -7.90 -11.68 16.60
C PRO A 543 -7.37 -12.18 15.25
N HIS A 544 -7.83 -13.35 14.83
CA HIS A 544 -7.29 -14.00 13.65
C HIS A 544 -8.29 -14.00 12.49
N SER A 545 -7.73 -13.98 11.31
CA SER A 545 -8.47 -14.17 10.07
C SER A 545 -8.03 -15.40 9.33
N ALA A 546 -8.94 -15.98 8.54
CA ALA A 546 -8.64 -17.04 7.58
C ALA A 546 -9.20 -16.63 6.21
N GLY A 547 -8.36 -16.65 5.19
CA GLY A 547 -8.73 -16.24 3.85
C GLY A 547 -8.46 -17.30 2.79
N ALA A 548 -9.27 -17.28 1.73
CA ALA A 548 -9.06 -18.09 0.53
C ALA A 548 -9.48 -17.34 -0.73
N ASP A 549 -8.65 -17.38 -1.77
CA ASP A 549 -8.93 -16.84 -3.10
C ASP A 549 -8.89 -17.96 -4.15
N LEU A 550 -9.85 -17.98 -5.06
CA LEU A 550 -9.82 -18.73 -6.32
C LEU A 550 -9.84 -17.71 -7.45
N GLY A 551 -8.78 -17.63 -8.23
CA GLY A 551 -8.67 -16.59 -9.25
C GLY A 551 -8.06 -17.07 -10.55
N ALA A 552 -8.19 -16.22 -11.57
CA ALA A 552 -7.56 -16.39 -12.85
C ALA A 552 -6.97 -15.09 -13.37
N ALA A 553 -5.92 -15.18 -14.17
CA ALA A 553 -5.45 -14.14 -15.06
C ALA A 553 -5.55 -14.63 -16.50
N ILE A 554 -6.26 -13.87 -17.34
CA ILE A 554 -6.61 -14.28 -18.70
C ILE A 554 -6.23 -13.17 -19.67
N LYS A 555 -5.50 -13.51 -20.73
CA LYS A 555 -5.12 -12.61 -21.83
C LYS A 555 -5.76 -13.10 -23.14
N PRO A 556 -7.06 -12.86 -23.36
CA PRO A 556 -7.80 -13.44 -24.49
C PRO A 556 -7.40 -12.82 -25.84
N ALA A 557 -6.87 -11.61 -25.82
CA ALA A 557 -6.41 -10.88 -26.99
C ALA A 557 -5.21 -9.99 -26.66
N LYS A 558 -4.54 -9.49 -27.69
CA LYS A 558 -3.47 -8.48 -27.50
C LYS A 558 -4.02 -7.24 -26.77
N GLY A 559 -3.33 -6.83 -25.73
CA GLY A 559 -3.71 -5.64 -24.97
C GLY A 559 -4.95 -5.78 -24.10
N LEU A 560 -5.51 -6.98 -23.93
CA LEU A 560 -6.64 -7.24 -23.04
C LEU A 560 -6.23 -8.22 -21.94
N ILE A 561 -6.37 -7.82 -20.69
CA ILE A 561 -6.14 -8.65 -19.49
C ILE A 561 -7.40 -8.59 -18.63
N ILE A 562 -7.89 -9.78 -18.23
CA ILE A 562 -9.07 -9.96 -17.39
C ILE A 562 -8.65 -10.80 -16.18
N ARG A 563 -9.08 -10.38 -14.97
CA ARG A 563 -8.74 -11.05 -13.71
C ARG A 563 -9.99 -11.21 -12.84
N PRO A 564 -10.73 -12.33 -12.97
CA PRO A 564 -11.80 -12.70 -12.04
C PRO A 564 -11.21 -13.39 -10.82
N ILE A 565 -11.74 -13.07 -9.63
CA ILE A 565 -11.36 -13.66 -8.34
C ILE A 565 -12.65 -13.90 -7.55
N LEU A 566 -12.83 -15.11 -7.02
CA LEU A 566 -13.78 -15.41 -5.96
C LEU A 566 -12.99 -15.52 -4.65
N TRP A 567 -13.51 -14.94 -3.58
CA TRP A 567 -12.78 -14.91 -2.33
C TRP A 567 -13.71 -15.12 -1.12
N TYR A 568 -13.12 -15.62 -0.05
CA TYR A 568 -13.76 -15.79 1.26
C TYR A 568 -12.80 -15.33 2.34
N THR A 569 -13.32 -14.63 3.37
CA THR A 569 -12.57 -14.24 4.57
C THR A 569 -13.44 -14.45 5.80
N TYR A 570 -12.87 -15.09 6.81
CA TYR A 570 -13.38 -15.23 8.16
C TYR A 570 -12.53 -14.39 9.10
N MET A 571 -13.19 -13.74 10.07
CA MET A 571 -12.57 -12.99 11.16
C MET A 571 -13.11 -13.50 12.48
N SER A 572 -12.24 -13.83 13.46
CA SER A 572 -12.68 -14.37 14.75
C SER A 572 -13.35 -13.35 15.66
N SER A 573 -12.99 -12.06 15.48
CA SER A 573 -13.57 -10.92 16.19
C SER A 573 -13.24 -9.66 15.40
N GLU A 574 -14.19 -8.76 15.23
CA GLU A 574 -13.97 -7.39 14.75
C GLU A 574 -14.10 -6.44 15.93
N TYR A 575 -13.24 -6.64 16.88
CA TYR A 575 -13.14 -5.84 18.07
C TYR A 575 -12.16 -4.71 17.79
N VAL A 576 -12.65 -3.48 17.75
CA VAL A 576 -11.88 -2.29 17.38
C VAL A 576 -12.05 -1.22 18.45
N TRP A 577 -10.95 -0.62 18.87
CA TRP A 577 -10.98 0.55 19.74
C TRP A 577 -11.56 1.74 18.99
N ASN A 578 -12.69 2.27 19.51
CA ASN A 578 -13.25 3.54 19.08
C ASN A 578 -12.68 4.64 19.96
N GLY A 579 -11.74 5.42 19.40
CA GLY A 579 -11.10 6.52 20.12
C GLY A 579 -12.03 7.73 20.37
N ASP A 580 -13.15 7.80 19.67
CA ASP A 580 -14.08 8.92 19.73
C ASP A 580 -15.05 8.80 20.93
N GLU A 581 -15.39 7.57 21.31
CA GLU A 581 -16.35 7.29 22.37
C GLU A 581 -15.74 6.75 23.67
N TYR A 582 -14.40 6.66 23.74
CA TYR A 582 -13.71 5.94 24.83
C TYR A 582 -14.32 4.58 25.10
N GLY A 583 -14.42 3.81 24.06
CA GLY A 583 -15.09 2.51 24.09
C GLY A 583 -14.51 1.54 23.10
N VAL A 584 -15.09 0.37 23.12
CA VAL A 584 -14.76 -0.70 22.21
C VAL A 584 -16.00 -1.08 21.44
N SER A 585 -15.90 -1.09 20.13
CA SER A 585 -16.89 -1.70 19.26
C SER A 585 -16.59 -3.19 19.18
N ASP A 586 -17.36 -4.03 19.89
CA ASP A 586 -17.30 -5.49 19.76
C ASP A 586 -18.40 -5.96 18.81
N VAL A 587 -18.03 -6.24 17.60
CA VAL A 587 -18.94 -6.70 16.55
C VAL A 587 -18.98 -8.23 16.47
N GLY A 588 -18.10 -8.93 17.23
CA GLY A 588 -17.99 -10.39 17.25
C GLY A 588 -17.38 -10.99 15.97
N ALA A 589 -17.61 -12.26 15.75
CA ALA A 589 -17.06 -12.96 14.59
C ALA A 589 -17.80 -12.60 13.29
N THR A 590 -17.03 -12.43 12.22
CA THR A 590 -17.59 -12.08 10.91
C THR A 590 -17.13 -13.03 9.80
N ARG A 591 -17.92 -13.06 8.74
CA ARG A 591 -17.54 -13.70 7.48
C ARG A 591 -17.89 -12.81 6.29
N ARG A 592 -17.02 -12.88 5.31
CA ARG A 592 -17.18 -12.17 4.04
C ARG A 592 -16.93 -13.13 2.90
N PHE A 593 -17.77 -13.09 1.88
CA PHE A 593 -17.47 -13.70 0.59
C PHE A 593 -17.76 -12.70 -0.52
N GLY A 594 -17.07 -12.84 -1.64
CA GLY A 594 -17.27 -11.90 -2.72
C GLY A 594 -16.54 -12.27 -4.00
N ALA A 595 -16.65 -11.35 -4.95
CA ALA A 595 -16.01 -11.46 -6.24
C ALA A 595 -15.34 -10.14 -6.64
N ASP A 596 -14.10 -10.22 -7.09
CA ASP A 596 -13.40 -9.13 -7.74
C ASP A 596 -13.30 -9.40 -9.24
N PHE A 597 -13.49 -8.37 -10.05
CA PHE A 597 -13.35 -8.46 -11.49
C PHE A 597 -12.57 -7.25 -12.00
N SER A 598 -11.37 -7.48 -12.54
CA SER A 598 -10.50 -6.43 -13.06
C SER A 598 -10.28 -6.60 -14.55
N VAL A 599 -10.40 -5.52 -15.30
CA VAL A 599 -10.12 -5.46 -16.74
C VAL A 599 -9.14 -4.37 -17.04
N ARG A 600 -8.13 -4.67 -17.88
CA ARG A 600 -7.22 -3.69 -18.46
C ARG A 600 -7.21 -3.92 -19.95
N TYR A 601 -7.47 -2.87 -20.73
CA TYR A 601 -7.54 -2.94 -22.19
C TYR A 601 -6.84 -1.79 -22.88
N GLN A 602 -5.84 -2.10 -23.68
CA GLN A 602 -5.08 -1.16 -24.50
C GLN A 602 -5.17 -1.56 -25.98
N PRO A 603 -6.27 -1.20 -26.67
CA PRO A 603 -6.44 -1.53 -28.10
C PRO A 603 -5.41 -0.86 -29.01
N PHE A 604 -4.97 0.34 -28.62
CA PHE A 604 -3.97 1.13 -29.31
C PHE A 604 -2.94 1.66 -28.32
N PRO A 605 -1.69 1.94 -28.72
CA PRO A 605 -0.67 2.47 -27.82
C PRO A 605 -1.07 3.78 -27.09
N PHE A 606 -1.96 4.57 -27.69
CA PHE A 606 -2.42 5.85 -27.16
C PHE A 606 -3.72 5.76 -26.35
N LEU A 607 -4.42 4.62 -26.33
CA LEU A 607 -5.76 4.48 -25.73
C LEU A 607 -5.77 3.34 -24.72
N TYR A 608 -6.14 3.64 -23.49
CA TYR A 608 -6.16 2.75 -22.35
C TYR A 608 -7.52 2.78 -21.65
N PHE A 609 -8.04 1.60 -21.32
CA PHE A 609 -9.25 1.42 -20.51
C PHE A 609 -8.93 0.54 -19.30
N ASP A 610 -9.45 0.89 -18.16
CA ASP A 610 -9.43 0.05 -16.98
C ASP A 610 -10.79 0.07 -16.29
N ALA A 611 -11.12 -1.05 -15.66
CA ALA A 611 -12.28 -1.17 -14.79
C ALA A 611 -12.01 -2.21 -13.72
N ASP A 612 -12.36 -1.87 -12.48
CA ASP A 612 -12.36 -2.77 -11.33
C ASP A 612 -13.78 -2.78 -10.73
N LEU A 613 -14.34 -3.97 -10.55
CA LEU A 613 -15.61 -4.21 -9.90
C LEU A 613 -15.38 -5.12 -8.70
N ASN A 614 -15.94 -4.78 -7.55
CA ASN A 614 -15.79 -5.55 -6.33
C ASN A 614 -17.17 -5.71 -5.69
N TRP A 615 -17.59 -6.95 -5.50
CA TRP A 615 -18.81 -7.32 -4.84
C TRP A 615 -18.47 -8.11 -3.57
N ALA A 616 -19.12 -7.76 -2.45
CA ALA A 616 -18.89 -8.35 -1.14
C ALA A 616 -20.20 -8.56 -0.39
N VAL A 617 -20.27 -9.63 0.39
CA VAL A 617 -21.37 -9.94 1.32
C VAL A 617 -20.80 -10.11 2.72
N PRO A 618 -20.55 -9.01 3.44
CA PRO A 618 -20.11 -9.04 4.84
C PRO A 618 -21.28 -9.37 5.76
N ARG A 619 -21.06 -10.26 6.75
CA ARG A 619 -22.09 -10.64 7.73
C ARG A 619 -21.47 -10.99 9.08
N LEU A 620 -22.13 -10.57 10.14
CA LEU A 620 -21.94 -11.09 11.49
C LEU A 620 -22.36 -12.55 11.53
N ILE A 621 -21.63 -13.39 12.29
CA ILE A 621 -21.91 -14.83 12.38
C ILE A 621 -22.93 -15.12 13.48
N ASP A 622 -22.78 -14.46 14.61
CA ASP A 622 -23.52 -14.76 15.84
C ASP A 622 -24.80 -13.93 15.99
N ALA A 623 -25.04 -12.97 15.09
CA ALA A 623 -26.24 -12.15 15.08
C ALA A 623 -27.39 -12.80 14.28
N PRO A 624 -28.67 -12.58 14.65
CA PRO A 624 -29.84 -13.08 13.94
C PRO A 624 -29.87 -12.64 12.48
N LYS A 625 -30.47 -13.43 11.61
CA LYS A 625 -30.66 -13.04 10.21
C LYS A 625 -31.56 -11.82 10.12
N GLY A 626 -31.09 -10.76 9.51
CA GLY A 626 -31.78 -9.45 9.41
C GLY A 626 -31.06 -8.39 10.24
N ASP A 627 -30.44 -8.79 11.38
CA ASP A 627 -29.68 -7.91 12.28
C ASP A 627 -28.18 -8.25 12.22
N ASN A 628 -27.71 -8.78 11.09
CA ASN A 628 -26.36 -9.32 10.94
C ASN A 628 -25.55 -8.66 9.82
N TYR A 629 -25.88 -7.44 9.49
CA TYR A 629 -25.06 -6.66 8.58
C TYR A 629 -23.82 -6.14 9.30
N VAL A 630 -22.70 -6.06 8.57
CA VAL A 630 -21.51 -5.33 9.06
C VAL A 630 -21.71 -3.89 8.66
N GLU A 631 -21.69 -3.01 9.65
CA GLU A 631 -21.94 -1.58 9.49
C GLU A 631 -20.96 -0.94 8.51
N LEU A 632 -21.45 -0.05 7.67
CA LEU A 632 -20.73 0.73 6.66
C LEU A 632 -19.88 -0.06 5.65
N ALA A 633 -19.83 -1.39 5.79
CA ALA A 633 -19.06 -2.26 4.91
C ALA A 633 -19.60 -2.21 3.46
N PRO A 634 -18.75 -1.85 2.47
CA PRO A 634 -19.19 -1.74 1.08
C PRO A 634 -19.61 -3.08 0.51
N THR A 635 -20.78 -3.11 -0.14
CA THR A 635 -21.31 -4.31 -0.79
C THR A 635 -21.00 -4.38 -2.28
N LEU A 636 -20.93 -3.24 -2.96
CA LEU A 636 -20.57 -3.15 -4.37
C LEU A 636 -19.83 -1.84 -4.64
N THR A 637 -18.63 -1.95 -5.18
CA THR A 637 -17.82 -0.80 -5.59
C THR A 637 -17.24 -1.01 -6.98
N SER A 638 -17.06 0.09 -7.71
CA SER A 638 -16.41 0.05 -9.01
C SER A 638 -15.59 1.32 -9.27
N THR A 639 -14.41 1.14 -9.81
CA THR A 639 -13.57 2.24 -10.33
C THR A 639 -13.12 1.91 -11.74
N GLY A 640 -12.83 2.94 -12.52
CA GLY A 640 -12.29 2.74 -13.84
C GLY A 640 -12.25 4.01 -14.67
N GLY A 641 -11.93 3.87 -15.95
CA GLY A 641 -11.95 5.00 -16.84
C GLY A 641 -11.27 4.78 -18.18
N ILE A 642 -11.06 5.89 -18.85
CA ILE A 642 -10.46 5.96 -20.17
C ILE A 642 -9.27 6.92 -20.11
N GLY A 643 -8.10 6.44 -20.52
CA GLY A 643 -6.89 7.22 -20.68
C GLY A 643 -6.48 7.35 -22.15
N VAL A 644 -6.15 8.56 -22.57
CA VAL A 644 -5.59 8.83 -23.89
C VAL A 644 -4.24 9.53 -23.73
N GLN A 645 -3.19 8.96 -24.29
CA GLN A 645 -1.85 9.53 -24.26
C GLN A 645 -1.25 9.53 -25.65
N THR A 646 -1.14 10.70 -26.24
CA THR A 646 -0.69 10.85 -27.63
C THR A 646 0.83 11.05 -27.72
N LYS A 647 1.41 10.68 -28.86
CA LYS A 647 2.84 10.94 -29.14
C LYS A 647 3.19 12.44 -29.20
N ASN A 648 2.21 13.28 -29.43
CA ASN A 648 2.37 14.74 -29.51
C ASN A 648 2.35 15.42 -28.11
N GLY A 649 2.31 14.63 -27.03
CA GLY A 649 2.39 15.12 -25.66
C GLY A 649 1.05 15.42 -24.99
N PHE A 650 -0.09 15.15 -25.62
CA PHE A 650 -1.40 15.28 -24.97
C PHE A 650 -1.73 14.05 -24.14
N THR A 651 -2.22 14.28 -22.93
CA THR A 651 -2.76 13.27 -22.02
C THR A 651 -4.17 13.69 -21.60
N PHE A 652 -5.13 12.77 -21.68
CA PHE A 652 -6.50 12.95 -21.19
C PHE A 652 -6.90 11.72 -20.41
N ASN A 653 -7.52 11.90 -19.23
CA ASN A 653 -8.07 10.83 -18.41
C ASN A 653 -9.44 11.23 -17.95
N LEU A 654 -10.44 10.37 -18.19
CA LEU A 654 -11.76 10.44 -17.58
C LEU A 654 -11.91 9.24 -16.67
N ARG A 655 -12.12 9.49 -15.38
CA ARG A 655 -12.21 8.47 -14.34
C ARG A 655 -13.59 8.48 -13.73
N TYR A 656 -14.06 7.31 -13.24
CA TYR A 656 -15.26 7.21 -12.43
C TYR A 656 -14.98 6.46 -11.13
N ARG A 657 -15.79 6.76 -10.12
CA ARG A 657 -15.88 6.05 -8.85
C ARG A 657 -17.35 5.81 -8.55
N TYR A 658 -17.68 4.56 -8.24
CA TYR A 658 -19.03 4.14 -7.87
C TYR A 658 -19.00 3.35 -6.57
N MET A 659 -19.84 3.70 -5.64
CA MET A 659 -20.12 2.96 -4.42
C MET A 659 -21.64 2.80 -4.32
N HIS A 660 -22.10 1.59 -4.06
CA HIS A 660 -23.52 1.30 -3.85
C HIS A 660 -23.97 1.71 -2.44
N ASP A 661 -25.26 1.88 -2.24
CA ASP A 661 -25.85 2.05 -0.90
C ASP A 661 -25.39 0.89 0.00
N ARG A 662 -25.12 1.19 1.27
CA ARG A 662 -24.63 0.21 2.24
C ARG A 662 -25.33 0.37 3.60
N PRO A 663 -25.51 -0.72 4.37
CA PRO A 663 -26.05 -0.66 5.73
C PRO A 663 -25.19 0.24 6.61
N ALA A 664 -25.79 1.16 7.34
CA ALA A 664 -25.11 1.94 8.37
C ALA A 664 -25.35 1.38 9.77
N THR A 665 -26.37 0.51 9.93
CA THR A 665 -26.71 -0.22 11.17
C THR A 665 -26.79 -1.71 10.91
N GLN A 666 -26.65 -2.54 11.98
CA GLN A 666 -26.65 -4.01 11.88
C GLN A 666 -28.00 -4.58 11.39
N ASP A 667 -29.10 -3.89 11.66
CA ASP A 667 -30.45 -4.22 11.19
C ASP A 667 -30.81 -3.61 9.82
N ASN A 668 -29.86 -2.82 9.24
CA ASN A 668 -30.05 -2.09 7.98
C ASN A 668 -31.25 -1.12 7.99
N SER A 669 -31.67 -0.61 9.17
CA SER A 669 -32.71 0.41 9.29
C SER A 669 -32.22 1.78 8.79
N VAL A 670 -30.93 2.08 8.96
CA VAL A 670 -30.22 3.25 8.43
C VAL A 670 -29.32 2.85 7.28
N VAL A 671 -29.40 3.58 6.17
CA VAL A 671 -28.67 3.27 4.94
C VAL A 671 -27.81 4.44 4.50
N ALA A 672 -26.52 4.23 4.48
CA ALA A 672 -25.56 5.17 3.92
C ALA A 672 -25.64 5.16 2.39
N LYS A 673 -25.96 6.31 1.79
CA LYS A 673 -26.20 6.44 0.36
C LYS A 673 -24.91 6.33 -0.45
N GLY A 674 -24.99 5.57 -1.54
CA GLY A 674 -23.91 5.45 -2.51
C GLY A 674 -23.79 6.66 -3.43
N TYR A 675 -22.78 6.60 -4.32
CA TYR A 675 -22.49 7.70 -5.25
C TYR A 675 -21.89 7.21 -6.56
N PHE A 676 -21.98 8.06 -7.58
CA PHE A 676 -21.26 7.93 -8.85
C PHE A 676 -20.64 9.29 -9.20
N VAL A 677 -19.30 9.37 -9.14
CA VAL A 677 -18.56 10.61 -9.33
C VAL A 677 -17.53 10.43 -10.45
N ASN A 678 -17.36 11.48 -11.25
CA ASN A 678 -16.42 11.50 -12.36
C ASN A 678 -15.37 12.57 -12.18
N ASP A 679 -14.12 12.21 -12.48
CA ASP A 679 -12.97 13.11 -12.46
C ASP A 679 -12.34 13.18 -13.85
N PHE A 680 -11.80 14.34 -14.21
CA PHE A 680 -11.15 14.56 -15.51
C PHE A 680 -9.76 15.16 -15.31
N LEU A 681 -8.79 14.67 -16.08
CA LEU A 681 -7.45 15.23 -16.14
C LEU A 681 -7.06 15.45 -17.61
N ALA A 682 -6.53 16.62 -17.91
CA ALA A 682 -5.89 16.92 -19.18
C ALA A 682 -4.48 17.45 -18.92
N ALA A 683 -3.51 17.03 -19.73
CA ALA A 683 -2.17 17.58 -19.68
C ALA A 683 -1.57 17.71 -21.09
N TYR A 684 -0.69 18.69 -21.26
CA TYR A 684 0.06 18.88 -22.49
C TYR A 684 1.54 19.08 -22.16
N ARG A 685 2.38 18.16 -22.65
CA ARG A 685 3.83 18.22 -22.49
C ARG A 685 4.48 18.75 -23.76
N TRP A 686 5.21 19.83 -23.59
CA TRP A 686 6.01 20.46 -24.67
C TRP A 686 7.45 20.66 -24.20
N ARG A 687 8.36 19.88 -24.75
CA ARG A 687 9.79 19.85 -24.35
C ARG A 687 9.95 19.60 -22.84
N LYS A 688 10.43 20.62 -22.10
CA LYS A 688 10.66 20.60 -20.65
C LYS A 688 9.47 21.07 -19.80
N TRP A 689 8.40 21.53 -20.46
CA TRP A 689 7.21 22.07 -19.82
C TRP A 689 6.04 21.10 -19.91
N GLU A 690 5.25 21.07 -18.86
CA GLU A 690 3.96 20.39 -18.86
C GLU A 690 2.92 21.30 -18.24
N LEU A 691 1.84 21.55 -18.98
CA LEU A 691 0.64 22.22 -18.49
C LEU A 691 -0.40 21.15 -18.16
N SER A 692 -1.00 21.22 -16.98
CA SER A 692 -2.02 20.28 -16.54
C SER A 692 -3.27 20.98 -16.03
N MET A 693 -4.42 20.32 -16.19
CA MET A 693 -5.72 20.71 -15.64
C MET A 693 -6.38 19.47 -15.07
N GLN A 694 -6.88 19.58 -13.85
CA GLN A 694 -7.61 18.53 -13.17
C GLN A 694 -8.97 19.06 -12.75
N VAL A 695 -10.01 18.28 -12.99
CA VAL A 695 -11.36 18.53 -12.48
C VAL A 695 -11.78 17.33 -11.66
N GLN A 696 -12.08 17.54 -10.37
CA GLN A 696 -12.74 16.53 -9.54
C GLN A 696 -14.24 16.82 -9.52
N ASN A 697 -15.04 15.76 -9.45
CA ASN A 697 -16.49 15.83 -9.51
C ASN A 697 -16.99 16.67 -10.70
N LEU A 698 -16.63 16.22 -11.90
CA LEU A 698 -16.85 16.93 -13.18
C LEU A 698 -18.31 17.41 -13.37
N PHE A 699 -19.28 16.63 -12.89
CA PHE A 699 -20.71 16.91 -13.05
C PHE A 699 -21.34 17.60 -11.83
N ASN A 700 -20.52 17.98 -10.84
CA ASN A 700 -20.97 18.60 -9.58
C ASN A 700 -22.08 17.83 -8.88
N VAL A 701 -21.92 16.51 -8.79
CA VAL A 701 -22.87 15.62 -8.12
C VAL A 701 -22.79 15.87 -6.62
N GLN A 702 -23.92 15.92 -5.93
CA GLN A 702 -23.96 15.89 -4.45
C GLN A 702 -23.73 14.46 -3.98
N TRP A 703 -22.72 14.25 -3.13
CA TRP A 703 -22.33 12.96 -2.60
C TRP A 703 -21.67 13.13 -1.23
N ASN A 704 -21.56 12.03 -0.49
CA ASN A 704 -20.94 12.00 0.83
C ASN A 704 -19.64 11.18 0.80
N GLU A 705 -18.66 11.65 1.54
CA GLU A 705 -17.42 10.94 1.83
C GLU A 705 -17.65 9.95 2.99
N ALA A 706 -17.07 10.22 4.18
CA ALA A 706 -17.32 9.45 5.38
C ALA A 706 -18.76 9.63 5.88
N MET A 707 -19.39 8.56 6.36
CA MET A 707 -20.73 8.54 6.94
C MET A 707 -20.75 7.57 8.11
N PHE A 708 -21.51 7.91 9.17
CA PHE A 708 -21.68 7.09 10.36
C PHE A 708 -23.13 7.17 10.86
N ALA A 709 -23.64 6.10 11.45
CA ALA A 709 -24.92 6.12 12.16
C ALA A 709 -24.62 6.29 13.65
N GLU A 710 -25.00 7.43 14.20
CA GLU A 710 -24.65 7.81 15.56
C GLU A 710 -25.82 8.49 16.28
N THR A 711 -25.86 8.37 17.61
CA THR A 711 -26.76 9.16 18.43
C THR A 711 -26.09 10.49 18.73
N THR A 712 -26.67 11.57 18.23
CA THR A 712 -26.17 12.92 18.41
C THR A 712 -27.26 13.82 19.02
N ARG A 713 -26.88 14.94 19.64
CA ARG A 713 -27.82 15.89 20.18
C ARG A 713 -27.47 17.33 19.80
N LEU A 714 -28.39 17.99 19.14
CA LEU A 714 -28.29 19.42 18.86
C LEU A 714 -28.88 20.25 20.01
N LYS A 715 -28.57 21.56 20.08
CA LYS A 715 -29.14 22.44 21.09
C LYS A 715 -30.65 22.46 21.03
N GLY A 716 -31.30 22.17 22.17
CA GLY A 716 -32.77 22.16 22.30
C GLY A 716 -33.42 20.82 22.01
N GLU A 717 -32.70 19.81 21.58
CA GLU A 717 -33.20 18.45 21.39
C GLU A 717 -33.31 17.67 22.70
N PRO A 718 -34.10 16.56 22.72
CA PRO A 718 -34.22 15.71 23.89
C PRO A 718 -32.91 15.22 24.45
N ALA A 719 -32.83 14.98 25.77
CA ALA A 719 -31.62 14.54 26.44
C ALA A 719 -31.12 13.18 25.95
N ALA A 720 -31.99 12.32 25.44
CA ALA A 720 -31.64 11.01 24.87
C ALA A 720 -30.90 11.11 23.51
N GLY A 721 -30.83 12.32 22.94
CA GLY A 721 -30.31 12.50 21.58
C GLY A 721 -31.25 11.97 20.49
N VAL A 722 -30.76 12.00 19.27
CA VAL A 722 -31.44 11.48 18.06
C VAL A 722 -30.43 10.62 17.30
N GLU A 723 -30.84 9.37 17.04
CA GLU A 723 -30.05 8.51 16.16
C GLU A 723 -30.28 8.95 14.70
N ASP A 724 -29.20 9.31 14.01
CA ASP A 724 -29.23 9.82 12.64
C ASP A 724 -27.93 9.48 11.92
N LEU A 725 -27.94 9.64 10.61
CA LEU A 725 -26.74 9.55 9.80
C LEU A 725 -25.96 10.88 9.90
N THR A 726 -24.71 10.81 10.36
CA THR A 726 -23.74 11.89 10.23
C THR A 726 -22.90 11.70 8.98
N PHE A 727 -22.50 12.77 8.33
CA PHE A 727 -21.74 12.68 7.10
C PHE A 727 -20.77 13.83 6.89
N THR A 728 -19.71 13.55 6.12
CA THR A 728 -18.85 14.55 5.51
C THR A 728 -19.29 14.81 4.08
N PRO A 729 -19.65 16.03 3.69
CA PRO A 729 -19.94 16.35 2.29
C PRO A 729 -18.77 16.06 1.38
N GLY A 730 -19.02 15.33 0.29
CA GLY A 730 -18.01 15.09 -0.73
C GLY A 730 -17.66 16.37 -1.49
N THR A 731 -16.41 16.42 -1.95
CA THR A 731 -15.89 17.55 -2.72
C THR A 731 -16.82 17.92 -3.86
N PRO A 732 -17.30 19.19 -3.97
CA PRO A 732 -18.09 19.66 -5.10
C PRO A 732 -17.21 19.78 -6.35
N PHE A 733 -17.71 20.41 -7.43
CA PHE A 733 -16.86 20.70 -8.57
C PHE A 733 -15.59 21.43 -8.14
N PHE A 734 -14.45 20.80 -8.41
CA PHE A 734 -13.13 21.32 -8.04
C PHE A 734 -12.23 21.37 -9.28
N LEU A 735 -11.70 22.54 -9.59
CA LEU A 735 -10.78 22.77 -10.70
C LEU A 735 -9.40 23.12 -10.16
N LYS A 736 -8.36 22.47 -10.69
CA LYS A 736 -6.95 22.76 -10.41
C LYS A 736 -6.15 22.81 -11.71
N GLY A 737 -5.34 23.84 -11.89
CA GLY A 737 -4.37 23.98 -12.97
C GLY A 737 -2.94 23.85 -12.47
N GLY A 738 -2.04 23.32 -13.29
CA GLY A 738 -0.64 23.11 -12.91
C GLY A 738 0.34 23.38 -14.04
N LEU A 739 1.53 23.86 -13.68
CA LEU A 739 2.67 24.06 -14.58
C LEU A 739 3.88 23.33 -14.00
N THR A 740 4.46 22.41 -14.79
CA THR A 740 5.68 21.67 -14.41
C THR A 740 6.82 22.05 -15.36
N TYR A 741 8.01 22.28 -14.80
CA TYR A 741 9.26 22.46 -15.55
C TYR A 741 10.27 21.39 -15.16
N CYS A 742 10.75 20.61 -16.14
CA CYS A 742 11.78 19.57 -15.96
C CYS A 742 13.15 20.09 -16.49
N PHE A 743 14.23 19.90 -15.72
CA PHE A 743 15.56 20.43 -16.07
C PHE A 743 16.74 19.49 -15.74
#